data_ec036fe0c98cd23bf176a219d6491e5f
#
_entry.id   ec036fe0c98cd23bf176a219d6491e5f
#
_cell.length_a   1.000
_cell.length_b   1.000
_cell.length_c   1.000
_cell.angle_alpha   90.00
_cell.angle_beta   90.00
_cell.angle_gamma   90.00
#
_symmetry.space_group_name_H-M   'P 1'
#
loop_
_entity.id
_entity.type
_entity.pdbx_description
1 polymer ?
#
loop_
_entity_poly.entity_id
_entity_poly.type
_entity_poly.pdbx_seq_one_letter_code
_entity_poly.pdbx_strand_id
1 'polypeptide(L)'
;MNTCVIRVYGIVQGVGFRPFVSRVCLDNNIKGSVSNKGSYVEIHAQGDNTDALFDALNHHAPKRSVILEIIKKYADEEPYEDFSIIESEKDEGEIFVSPDIAICDECKEELFNPKDRRYLHPFINCTNCGPRLTILDSMPYDRVRTSMGEFEMCPVCEKEYTSPESRRYDAQPVCCHDCGPEVYTIDLSKDIKEIIELIKNNPKDFRAYSSETGSAAITSARKAIIDGKIVAVKGIGGFHLACDATNEEAVKRLRMLKTRPMKPFAVMMRSMETIEKYCIVNGEQKELLEGPQKPIVLLENKTAGRKDSPLAPSLAPGNPTLGVMLPYAPIQLLLFDYNDSLSMPDALVMTSANASGAPICRTDEDALNEISSFTDIILSNNRKIRLRCDDSVTDFFEGKPYMIRRSRGFAPLPVMISPKVKGSVLAIGGELKNTFCIAKDSLLYPSAYIGDMEDLRSVDALNASVKRMETLLETEPSLVVCDMHPLYHTTEVAESLGLPVVKIQHHYAHILSCMAENNYFDEVIGVSFDGTGYGDDATIWGGEFLKCTPTGYERVGSIEPFIQSGGDASSKEGWRIAASIIRDNCDNGEEICRKLDLCSDTEYTMLAQMASMNINSVRSTSSGRLFDAVSAILGIRKQSTFEGEASTSLMFEAMKYAKETHFEKRDHMSRFSDISITTEGMLATNALAVKIAELFLQGEDRGMLAYAFHDVLSAMIVDKCSTISKITGIKTVALSGGVFQNTLLLRLTKERLNSLGINVLTHSLIPPNDGGIALGQALYGLFYINNK
;
A
#
# COMPACT_ATOMS: atom_id res chain seq x y z
N MET A 1 -1.32 -35.59 -35.69
CA MET A 1 -0.12 -34.79 -36.00
C MET A 1 0.60 -34.44 -34.69
N ASN A 2 1.92 -34.47 -34.63
CA ASN A 2 2.62 -34.19 -33.37
C ASN A 2 2.40 -32.75 -32.97
N THR A 3 1.65 -32.50 -31.91
CA THR A 3 1.30 -31.19 -31.38
C THR A 3 2.18 -30.90 -30.18
N CYS A 4 2.82 -29.74 -30.16
CA CYS A 4 3.52 -29.23 -28.99
C CYS A 4 2.50 -28.55 -28.07
N VAL A 5 2.19 -29.14 -26.93
CA VAL A 5 1.32 -28.57 -25.91
C VAL A 5 2.19 -27.85 -24.88
N ILE A 6 2.03 -26.53 -24.77
CA ILE A 6 2.81 -25.68 -23.87
C ILE A 6 1.86 -25.12 -22.83
N ARG A 7 2.17 -25.32 -21.55
CA ARG A 7 1.49 -24.70 -20.41
C ARG A 7 2.36 -23.63 -19.80
N VAL A 8 1.84 -22.42 -19.70
CA VAL A 8 2.56 -21.28 -19.18
C VAL A 8 1.89 -20.80 -17.90
N TYR A 9 2.61 -20.91 -16.80
CA TYR A 9 2.15 -20.51 -15.47
C TYR A 9 2.70 -19.14 -15.10
N GLY A 10 1.89 -18.35 -14.39
CA GLY A 10 2.27 -17.03 -13.92
C GLY A 10 1.23 -15.95 -14.24
N ILE A 11 1.67 -14.69 -14.24
CA ILE A 11 0.83 -13.55 -14.63
C ILE A 11 0.78 -13.48 -16.15
N VAL A 12 -0.04 -14.31 -16.72
CA VAL A 12 -0.19 -14.47 -18.18
C VAL A 12 -1.62 -14.20 -18.67
N GLN A 13 -2.52 -13.80 -17.76
CA GLN A 13 -3.89 -13.40 -18.09
C GLN A 13 -4.08 -11.89 -17.87
N GLY A 14 -4.87 -11.26 -18.74
CA GLY A 14 -5.14 -9.82 -18.64
C GLY A 14 -3.95 -8.90 -18.97
N VAL A 15 -2.86 -9.44 -19.49
CA VAL A 15 -1.61 -8.73 -19.82
C VAL A 15 -1.28 -8.78 -21.32
N GLY A 16 -2.24 -9.21 -22.15
CA GLY A 16 -2.05 -9.32 -23.60
C GLY A 16 -1.31 -10.59 -24.02
N PHE A 17 -1.24 -11.60 -23.17
CA PHE A 17 -0.46 -12.81 -23.44
C PHE A 17 -1.04 -13.67 -24.56
N ARG A 18 -2.35 -13.98 -24.54
CA ARG A 18 -3.01 -14.73 -25.64
C ARG A 18 -2.85 -14.04 -27.00
N PRO A 19 -3.12 -12.73 -27.14
CA PRO A 19 -2.83 -11.98 -28.37
C PRO A 19 -1.37 -12.00 -28.82
N PHE A 20 -0.44 -11.98 -27.87
CA PHE A 20 0.99 -12.10 -28.15
C PHE A 20 1.32 -13.46 -28.73
N VAL A 21 0.89 -14.54 -28.08
CA VAL A 21 1.09 -15.91 -28.58
C VAL A 21 0.49 -16.07 -29.98
N SER A 22 -0.74 -15.60 -30.18
CA SER A 22 -1.41 -15.67 -31.48
C SER A 22 -0.62 -14.97 -32.58
N ARG A 23 -0.10 -13.76 -32.35
CA ARG A 23 0.75 -13.04 -33.32
C ARG A 23 2.04 -13.81 -33.63
N VAL A 24 2.74 -14.27 -32.58
CA VAL A 24 3.99 -15.04 -32.79
C VAL A 24 3.73 -16.29 -33.61
N CYS A 25 2.61 -17.00 -33.37
CA CYS A 25 2.27 -18.18 -34.11
C CYS A 25 1.91 -17.87 -35.60
N LEU A 26 1.13 -16.81 -35.82
CA LEU A 26 0.77 -16.36 -37.18
C LEU A 26 2.02 -15.93 -37.98
N ASP A 27 2.91 -15.14 -37.36
CA ASP A 27 4.15 -14.66 -38.00
C ASP A 27 5.13 -15.80 -38.35
N ASN A 28 5.04 -16.93 -37.65
CA ASN A 28 5.90 -18.10 -37.83
C ASN A 28 5.22 -19.28 -38.53
N ASN A 29 4.01 -19.09 -39.09
CA ASN A 29 3.18 -20.12 -39.72
C ASN A 29 2.92 -21.35 -38.82
N ILE A 30 2.78 -21.14 -37.52
CA ILE A 30 2.40 -22.14 -36.53
C ILE A 30 0.87 -22.20 -36.48
N LYS A 31 0.30 -23.39 -36.59
CA LYS A 31 -1.14 -23.64 -36.45
C LYS A 31 -1.47 -24.14 -35.05
N GLY A 32 -2.70 -23.91 -34.61
CA GLY A 32 -3.11 -24.40 -33.30
C GLY A 32 -4.06 -23.48 -32.55
N SER A 33 -3.98 -23.49 -31.25
CA SER A 33 -4.84 -22.68 -30.40
C SER A 33 -4.16 -22.21 -29.13
N VAL A 34 -4.70 -21.16 -28.54
CA VAL A 34 -4.35 -20.69 -27.19
C VAL A 34 -5.60 -20.41 -26.37
N SER A 35 -5.63 -20.88 -25.13
CA SER A 35 -6.74 -20.67 -24.20
C SER A 35 -6.24 -20.37 -22.79
N ASN A 36 -7.07 -19.69 -21.99
CA ASN A 36 -6.90 -19.64 -20.55
C ASN A 36 -7.55 -20.87 -19.91
N LYS A 37 -6.84 -21.52 -19.01
CA LYS A 37 -7.31 -22.71 -18.28
C LYS A 37 -7.49 -22.43 -16.77
N GLY A 38 -7.81 -21.20 -16.40
CA GLY A 38 -7.94 -20.80 -15.01
C GLY A 38 -6.60 -20.49 -14.36
N SER A 39 -5.72 -21.47 -14.25
CA SER A 39 -4.42 -21.36 -13.57
C SER A 39 -3.24 -21.10 -14.49
N TYR A 40 -3.36 -21.41 -15.78
CA TYR A 40 -2.30 -21.27 -16.78
C TYR A 40 -2.89 -20.90 -18.14
N VAL A 41 -2.01 -20.53 -19.06
CA VAL A 41 -2.35 -20.44 -20.48
C VAL A 41 -1.87 -21.72 -21.15
N GLU A 42 -2.76 -22.39 -21.88
CA GLU A 42 -2.44 -23.56 -22.65
C GLU A 42 -2.36 -23.20 -24.14
N ILE A 43 -1.27 -23.65 -24.77
CA ILE A 43 -1.00 -23.41 -26.19
C ILE A 43 -0.80 -24.76 -26.86
N HIS A 44 -1.59 -25.02 -27.92
CA HIS A 44 -1.41 -26.14 -28.81
C HIS A 44 -0.75 -25.61 -30.06
N ALA A 45 0.42 -26.10 -30.43
CA ALA A 45 1.24 -25.58 -31.52
C ALA A 45 1.67 -26.71 -32.46
N GLN A 46 1.33 -26.57 -33.75
CA GLN A 46 1.70 -27.48 -34.82
C GLN A 46 2.48 -26.72 -35.90
N GLY A 47 3.61 -27.27 -36.35
CA GLY A 47 4.47 -26.68 -37.37
C GLY A 47 5.95 -26.90 -37.08
N ASP A 48 6.79 -26.59 -38.06
CA ASP A 48 8.23 -26.81 -37.96
C ASP A 48 8.95 -25.73 -37.11
N ASN A 49 8.29 -24.57 -36.87
CA ASN A 49 8.88 -23.42 -36.18
C ASN A 49 8.45 -23.26 -34.72
N THR A 50 8.02 -24.36 -34.07
CA THR A 50 7.58 -24.28 -32.62
C THR A 50 8.66 -23.78 -31.67
N ASP A 51 9.95 -23.90 -32.05
CA ASP A 51 11.06 -23.37 -31.27
C ASP A 51 11.09 -21.83 -31.26
N ALA A 52 10.66 -21.17 -32.34
CA ALA A 52 10.52 -19.71 -32.37
C ALA A 52 9.45 -19.20 -31.38
N LEU A 53 8.36 -19.95 -31.23
CA LEU A 53 7.36 -19.64 -30.18
C LEU A 53 7.99 -19.78 -28.79
N PHE A 54 8.75 -20.85 -28.54
CA PHE A 54 9.37 -21.05 -27.23
C PHE A 54 10.43 -19.99 -26.91
N ASP A 55 11.20 -19.55 -27.91
CA ASP A 55 12.13 -18.43 -27.77
C ASP A 55 11.39 -17.12 -27.45
N ALA A 56 10.30 -16.85 -28.17
CA ALA A 56 9.48 -15.67 -27.92
C ALA A 56 8.85 -15.67 -26.51
N LEU A 57 8.39 -16.82 -26.02
CA LEU A 57 7.87 -16.94 -24.65
C LEU A 57 8.93 -16.63 -23.59
N ASN A 58 10.18 -17.02 -23.81
CA ASN A 58 11.26 -16.80 -22.85
C ASN A 58 11.85 -15.38 -22.89
N HIS A 59 11.91 -14.75 -24.08
CA HIS A 59 12.69 -13.51 -24.24
C HIS A 59 11.86 -12.30 -24.71
N HIS A 60 10.68 -12.53 -25.29
CA HIS A 60 9.85 -11.48 -25.93
C HIS A 60 8.42 -11.41 -25.38
N ALA A 61 8.12 -12.11 -24.29
CA ALA A 61 6.81 -12.06 -23.65
C ALA A 61 6.41 -10.61 -23.31
N PRO A 62 5.11 -10.28 -23.27
CA PRO A 62 4.65 -8.95 -22.93
C PRO A 62 5.32 -8.44 -21.65
N LYS A 63 5.84 -7.24 -21.64
CA LYS A 63 6.57 -6.61 -20.51
C LYS A 63 5.86 -6.68 -19.15
N ARG A 64 4.56 -6.95 -19.17
CA ARG A 64 3.69 -7.04 -17.99
C ARG A 64 3.36 -8.46 -17.59
N SER A 65 3.76 -9.45 -18.38
CA SER A 65 3.66 -10.85 -17.99
C SER A 65 4.82 -11.21 -17.04
N VAL A 66 4.52 -12.10 -16.11
CA VAL A 66 5.52 -12.74 -15.26
C VAL A 66 5.34 -14.24 -15.45
N ILE A 67 6.23 -14.84 -16.22
CA ILE A 67 6.24 -16.27 -16.43
C ILE A 67 7.03 -16.90 -15.29
N LEU A 68 6.38 -17.79 -14.56
CA LEU A 68 6.98 -18.52 -13.45
C LEU A 68 7.49 -19.89 -13.89
N GLU A 69 6.74 -20.56 -14.75
CA GLU A 69 7.07 -21.89 -15.26
C GLU A 69 6.50 -22.09 -16.68
N ILE A 70 7.24 -22.81 -17.51
CA ILE A 70 6.78 -23.28 -18.83
C ILE A 70 6.95 -24.79 -18.87
N ILE A 71 5.84 -25.53 -19.05
CA ILE A 71 5.84 -26.97 -19.22
C ILE A 71 5.56 -27.30 -20.69
N LYS A 72 6.42 -28.07 -21.32
CA LYS A 72 6.31 -28.52 -22.72
C LYS A 72 6.03 -30.04 -22.77
N LYS A 73 4.97 -30.45 -23.48
CA LYS A 73 4.64 -31.86 -23.75
C LYS A 73 4.29 -32.02 -25.21
N TYR A 74 4.34 -33.23 -25.70
CA TYR A 74 3.90 -33.56 -27.05
C TYR A 74 2.70 -34.50 -26.99
N ALA A 75 1.71 -34.21 -27.81
CA ALA A 75 0.49 -35.01 -27.97
C ALA A 75 0.19 -35.25 -29.46
N ASP A 76 -0.49 -36.34 -29.76
CA ASP A 76 -0.96 -36.61 -31.11
C ASP A 76 -2.41 -36.04 -31.22
N GLU A 77 -2.57 -34.99 -32.01
CA GLU A 77 -3.85 -34.30 -32.21
C GLU A 77 -4.21 -34.16 -33.68
N GLU A 78 -5.51 -33.90 -33.94
CA GLU A 78 -5.98 -33.61 -35.30
C GLU A 78 -5.28 -32.33 -35.84
N PRO A 79 -5.10 -32.21 -37.18
CA PRO A 79 -4.50 -31.04 -37.77
C PRO A 79 -5.37 -29.80 -37.57
N TYR A 80 -4.74 -28.70 -37.09
CA TYR A 80 -5.38 -27.39 -37.05
C TYR A 80 -5.31 -26.72 -38.44
N GLU A 81 -6.36 -25.99 -38.83
CA GLU A 81 -6.38 -25.23 -40.07
C GLU A 81 -5.60 -23.89 -39.94
N ASP A 82 -5.80 -23.19 -38.82
CA ASP A 82 -5.21 -21.90 -38.51
C ASP A 82 -4.79 -21.83 -37.02
N PHE A 83 -4.27 -20.68 -36.60
CA PHE A 83 -4.04 -20.39 -35.18
C PHE A 83 -5.14 -19.48 -34.61
N SER A 84 -5.80 -19.91 -33.54
CA SER A 84 -6.92 -19.17 -32.94
C SER A 84 -6.81 -19.04 -31.43
N ILE A 85 -7.37 -17.94 -30.88
CA ILE A 85 -7.70 -17.86 -29.47
C ILE A 85 -9.06 -18.53 -29.29
N ILE A 86 -9.10 -19.57 -28.47
CA ILE A 86 -10.34 -20.30 -28.19
C ILE A 86 -10.90 -19.91 -26.81
N GLU A 87 -12.17 -20.24 -26.58
CA GLU A 87 -12.83 -19.96 -25.29
C GLU A 87 -12.02 -20.50 -24.12
N SER A 88 -12.01 -19.72 -23.04
CA SER A 88 -11.35 -20.10 -21.79
C SER A 88 -12.11 -21.27 -21.15
N GLU A 89 -11.38 -22.29 -20.79
CA GLU A 89 -11.90 -23.42 -20.01
C GLU A 89 -11.38 -23.33 -18.59
N LYS A 90 -12.09 -23.99 -17.69
CA LYS A 90 -11.78 -24.01 -16.28
C LYS A 90 -11.09 -25.32 -15.93
N ASP A 91 -9.80 -25.23 -15.59
CA ASP A 91 -9.03 -26.35 -15.07
C ASP A 91 -8.53 -26.03 -13.64
N GLU A 92 -8.33 -27.05 -12.81
CA GLU A 92 -7.84 -26.88 -11.45
C GLU A 92 -6.35 -26.47 -11.45
N GLY A 93 -5.97 -25.50 -10.59
CA GLY A 93 -4.56 -25.08 -10.44
C GLY A 93 -4.38 -23.70 -9.81
N GLU A 94 -3.17 -23.18 -9.93
CA GLU A 94 -2.75 -21.89 -9.38
C GLU A 94 -3.31 -20.73 -10.21
N ILE A 95 -4.05 -19.82 -9.59
CA ILE A 95 -4.72 -18.71 -10.27
C ILE A 95 -3.94 -17.42 -10.05
N PHE A 96 -3.62 -16.71 -11.13
CA PHE A 96 -2.97 -15.41 -11.09
C PHE A 96 -3.93 -14.32 -11.57
N VAL A 97 -4.33 -13.46 -10.63
CA VAL A 97 -5.17 -12.30 -10.94
C VAL A 97 -4.29 -11.10 -11.23
N SER A 98 -4.45 -10.50 -12.42
CA SER A 98 -3.71 -9.29 -12.79
C SER A 98 -4.18 -8.08 -11.98
N PRO A 99 -3.29 -7.23 -11.48
CA PRO A 99 -3.66 -5.94 -10.92
C PRO A 99 -4.17 -4.98 -12.01
N ASP A 100 -4.82 -3.90 -11.59
CA ASP A 100 -5.18 -2.81 -12.50
C ASP A 100 -3.92 -2.14 -13.06
N ILE A 101 -3.92 -1.84 -14.34
CA ILE A 101 -2.78 -1.35 -15.09
C ILE A 101 -3.06 0.07 -15.59
N ALA A 102 -2.11 0.99 -15.39
CA ALA A 102 -2.22 2.36 -15.89
C ALA A 102 -2.34 2.39 -17.43
N ILE A 103 -2.96 3.46 -17.96
CA ILE A 103 -3.05 3.70 -19.40
C ILE A 103 -1.66 3.66 -20.05
N CYS A 104 -1.53 2.99 -21.18
CA CYS A 104 -0.30 2.93 -21.96
C CYS A 104 -0.15 4.15 -22.88
N ASP A 105 1.06 4.38 -23.38
CA ASP A 105 1.37 5.57 -24.19
C ASP A 105 0.58 5.60 -25.47
N GLU A 106 0.41 4.47 -26.16
CA GLU A 106 -0.37 4.39 -27.38
C GLU A 106 -1.85 4.73 -27.16
N CYS A 107 -2.45 4.26 -26.04
CA CYS A 107 -3.82 4.65 -25.71
C CYS A 107 -3.90 6.14 -25.29
N LYS A 108 -2.84 6.69 -24.70
CA LYS A 108 -2.76 8.12 -24.40
C LYS A 108 -2.65 8.95 -25.70
N GLU A 109 -1.86 8.52 -26.66
CA GLU A 109 -1.78 9.16 -28.00
C GLU A 109 -3.13 9.14 -28.70
N GLU A 110 -3.82 7.98 -28.76
CA GLU A 110 -5.17 7.88 -29.33
C GLU A 110 -6.17 8.77 -28.58
N LEU A 111 -6.09 8.86 -27.24
CA LEU A 111 -6.96 9.69 -26.41
C LEU A 111 -6.93 11.17 -26.85
N PHE A 112 -5.77 11.67 -27.25
CA PHE A 112 -5.59 13.07 -27.63
C PHE A 112 -5.49 13.29 -29.13
N ASN A 113 -5.65 12.25 -29.94
CA ASN A 113 -5.66 12.38 -31.41
C ASN A 113 -7.08 12.68 -31.93
N PRO A 114 -7.35 13.91 -32.47
CA PRO A 114 -8.69 14.26 -32.94
C PRO A 114 -9.21 13.41 -34.12
N LYS A 115 -8.32 12.62 -34.75
CA LYS A 115 -8.70 11.72 -35.86
C LYS A 115 -9.05 10.31 -35.36
N ASP A 116 -8.77 10.00 -34.09
CA ASP A 116 -9.11 8.70 -33.52
C ASP A 116 -10.57 8.67 -33.09
N ARG A 117 -11.24 7.53 -33.30
CA ARG A 117 -12.63 7.34 -32.89
C ARG A 117 -12.84 7.37 -31.38
N ARG A 118 -11.77 7.22 -30.58
CA ARG A 118 -11.75 7.29 -29.12
C ARG A 118 -11.14 8.61 -28.61
N TYR A 119 -11.07 9.61 -29.48
CA TYR A 119 -10.66 10.95 -29.07
C TYR A 119 -11.44 11.40 -27.85
N LEU A 120 -10.74 11.76 -26.76
CA LEU A 120 -11.30 12.18 -25.46
C LEU A 120 -12.25 11.14 -24.82
N HIS A 121 -12.09 9.85 -25.13
CA HIS A 121 -12.92 8.81 -24.53
C HIS A 121 -12.42 8.42 -23.11
N PRO A 122 -13.20 8.68 -22.03
CA PRO A 122 -12.73 8.51 -20.63
C PRO A 122 -12.51 7.07 -20.18
N PHE A 123 -12.79 6.08 -21.06
CA PHE A 123 -12.61 4.65 -20.79
C PHE A 123 -11.74 3.96 -21.84
N ILE A 124 -10.96 4.72 -22.63
CA ILE A 124 -10.06 4.15 -23.61
C ILE A 124 -9.07 3.18 -22.96
N ASN A 125 -8.87 2.04 -23.58
CA ASN A 125 -7.94 1.01 -23.18
C ASN A 125 -7.57 0.10 -24.36
N CYS A 126 -6.60 -0.78 -24.12
CA CYS A 126 -6.26 -1.87 -25.02
C CYS A 126 -5.96 -3.14 -24.22
N THR A 127 -5.45 -4.17 -24.90
CA THR A 127 -5.05 -5.42 -24.25
C THR A 127 -4.01 -5.24 -23.14
N ASN A 128 -3.15 -4.22 -23.27
CA ASN A 128 -2.02 -3.98 -22.37
C ASN A 128 -2.30 -3.00 -21.22
N CYS A 129 -3.47 -2.34 -21.14
CA CYS A 129 -3.74 -1.34 -20.12
C CYS A 129 -5.20 -1.32 -19.70
N GLY A 130 -5.50 -0.59 -18.62
CA GLY A 130 -6.84 -0.42 -18.07
C GLY A 130 -7.14 -1.31 -16.87
N PRO A 131 -8.39 -1.31 -16.41
CA PRO A 131 -8.82 -2.06 -15.22
C PRO A 131 -8.78 -3.57 -15.44
N ARG A 132 -8.51 -4.29 -14.34
CA ARG A 132 -8.47 -5.75 -14.25
C ARG A 132 -9.17 -6.22 -12.99
N LEU A 133 -8.46 -6.21 -11.84
CA LEU A 133 -8.96 -6.64 -10.55
C LEU A 133 -10.26 -5.93 -10.17
N THR A 134 -10.30 -4.62 -10.34
CA THR A 134 -11.43 -3.78 -9.89
C THR A 134 -12.72 -4.01 -10.67
N ILE A 135 -12.67 -4.64 -11.84
CA ILE A 135 -13.85 -4.94 -12.66
C ILE A 135 -14.19 -6.42 -12.74
N LEU A 136 -13.37 -7.32 -12.18
CA LEU A 136 -13.47 -8.76 -12.34
C LEU A 136 -14.51 -9.37 -11.40
N ASP A 137 -15.40 -10.19 -11.95
CA ASP A 137 -16.41 -10.96 -11.22
C ASP A 137 -15.94 -12.37 -10.84
N SER A 138 -15.29 -13.06 -11.77
CA SER A 138 -14.76 -14.43 -11.59
C SER A 138 -13.67 -14.72 -12.61
N MET A 139 -12.90 -15.76 -12.39
CA MET A 139 -11.95 -16.28 -13.39
C MET A 139 -12.63 -17.28 -14.33
N PRO A 140 -12.04 -17.53 -15.51
CA PRO A 140 -10.95 -16.83 -16.17
C PRO A 140 -11.31 -15.40 -16.59
N TYR A 141 -10.29 -14.55 -16.87
CA TYR A 141 -10.48 -13.15 -17.23
C TYR A 141 -11.05 -13.01 -18.64
N ASP A 142 -12.39 -13.01 -18.73
CA ASP A 142 -13.16 -12.81 -19.97
C ASP A 142 -14.20 -11.70 -19.77
N ARG A 143 -14.59 -11.00 -20.85
CA ARG A 143 -15.49 -9.83 -20.80
C ARG A 143 -16.78 -10.10 -20.04
N VAL A 144 -17.41 -11.24 -20.29
CA VAL A 144 -18.68 -11.66 -19.66
C VAL A 144 -18.56 -11.85 -18.14
N ARG A 145 -17.33 -12.03 -17.64
CA ARG A 145 -16.99 -12.19 -16.23
C ARG A 145 -16.42 -10.90 -15.60
N THR A 146 -16.67 -9.79 -16.25
CA THR A 146 -16.28 -8.47 -15.76
C THR A 146 -17.48 -7.52 -15.75
N SER A 147 -17.37 -6.38 -15.05
CA SER A 147 -18.40 -5.34 -15.12
C SER A 147 -18.57 -4.75 -16.54
N MET A 148 -17.65 -5.03 -17.48
CA MET A 148 -17.78 -4.61 -18.88
C MET A 148 -18.70 -5.53 -19.68
N GLY A 149 -19.04 -6.71 -19.17
CA GLY A 149 -20.09 -7.56 -19.76
C GLY A 149 -21.48 -6.92 -19.75
N GLU A 150 -21.70 -5.89 -18.91
CA GLU A 150 -22.94 -5.10 -18.92
C GLU A 150 -23.05 -4.13 -20.12
N PHE A 151 -21.96 -3.95 -20.89
CA PHE A 151 -21.86 -3.03 -22.03
C PHE A 151 -21.67 -3.84 -23.33
N GLU A 152 -22.73 -3.96 -24.11
CA GLU A 152 -22.69 -4.65 -25.41
C GLU A 152 -21.79 -3.90 -26.38
N MET A 153 -20.88 -4.59 -27.03
CA MET A 153 -19.95 -3.97 -28.00
C MET A 153 -20.68 -3.53 -29.26
N CYS A 154 -20.36 -2.34 -29.78
CA CYS A 154 -20.78 -1.97 -31.12
C CYS A 154 -20.02 -2.81 -32.17
N PRO A 155 -20.53 -2.94 -33.40
CA PRO A 155 -19.89 -3.79 -34.43
C PRO A 155 -18.42 -3.45 -34.71
N VAL A 156 -18.02 -2.18 -34.57
CA VAL A 156 -16.63 -1.76 -34.77
C VAL A 156 -15.73 -2.20 -33.63
N CYS A 157 -16.18 -2.05 -32.36
CA CYS A 157 -15.42 -2.56 -31.22
C CYS A 157 -15.35 -4.10 -31.22
N GLU A 158 -16.40 -4.78 -31.64
CA GLU A 158 -16.42 -6.23 -31.76
C GLU A 158 -15.43 -6.71 -32.81
N LYS A 159 -15.38 -6.04 -34.01
CA LYS A 159 -14.37 -6.33 -35.02
C LYS A 159 -12.95 -6.14 -34.48
N GLU A 160 -12.67 -5.05 -33.73
CA GLU A 160 -11.36 -4.86 -33.13
C GLU A 160 -11.04 -5.91 -32.06
N TYR A 161 -12.04 -6.34 -31.30
CA TYR A 161 -11.91 -7.36 -30.26
C TYR A 161 -11.60 -8.74 -30.85
N THR A 162 -12.14 -9.08 -32.01
CA THR A 162 -11.99 -10.39 -32.65
C THR A 162 -10.86 -10.44 -33.68
N SER A 163 -10.30 -9.31 -34.13
CA SER A 163 -9.22 -9.26 -35.11
C SER A 163 -7.84 -9.40 -34.48
N PRO A 164 -7.04 -10.43 -34.83
CA PRO A 164 -5.68 -10.62 -34.30
C PRO A 164 -4.72 -9.46 -34.58
N GLU A 165 -4.95 -8.72 -35.66
CA GLU A 165 -4.13 -7.55 -36.04
C GLU A 165 -4.39 -6.32 -35.15
N SER A 166 -5.51 -6.31 -34.46
CA SER A 166 -5.91 -5.19 -33.62
C SER A 166 -5.13 -5.14 -32.30
N ARG A 167 -4.72 -3.96 -31.86
CA ARG A 167 -4.21 -3.74 -30.49
C ARG A 167 -5.25 -4.03 -29.41
N ARG A 168 -6.51 -4.16 -29.78
CA ARG A 168 -7.64 -4.48 -28.91
C ARG A 168 -8.12 -5.91 -29.03
N TYR A 169 -7.37 -6.72 -29.77
CA TYR A 169 -7.65 -8.14 -29.85
C TYR A 169 -7.73 -8.75 -28.46
N ASP A 170 -8.87 -9.35 -28.13
CA ASP A 170 -9.13 -9.98 -26.83
C ASP A 170 -8.97 -9.02 -25.63
N ALA A 171 -9.15 -7.70 -25.84
CA ALA A 171 -9.11 -6.70 -24.78
C ALA A 171 -10.47 -6.64 -24.07
N GLN A 172 -10.59 -7.32 -22.92
CA GLN A 172 -11.87 -7.48 -22.22
C GLN A 172 -12.60 -6.16 -21.90
N PRO A 173 -11.91 -5.06 -21.51
CA PRO A 173 -12.58 -3.79 -21.23
C PRO A 173 -12.78 -2.89 -22.46
N VAL A 174 -12.55 -3.36 -23.70
CA VAL A 174 -12.66 -2.56 -24.92
C VAL A 174 -14.03 -1.91 -25.05
N CYS A 175 -14.04 -0.62 -25.42
CA CYS A 175 -15.25 0.18 -25.68
C CYS A 175 -14.92 1.44 -26.45
N CYS A 176 -15.95 2.19 -26.82
CA CYS A 176 -15.87 3.54 -27.42
C CYS A 176 -17.04 4.39 -26.91
N HIS A 177 -17.20 5.61 -27.43
CA HIS A 177 -18.28 6.51 -27.04
C HIS A 177 -19.69 5.92 -27.26
N ASP A 178 -19.85 5.04 -28.25
CA ASP A 178 -21.17 4.46 -28.60
C ASP A 178 -21.57 3.29 -27.69
N CYS A 179 -20.60 2.53 -27.17
CA CYS A 179 -20.85 1.27 -26.50
C CYS A 179 -20.19 1.13 -25.13
N GLY A 180 -19.52 2.17 -24.64
CA GLY A 180 -18.83 2.16 -23.36
C GLY A 180 -19.64 2.77 -22.21
N PRO A 181 -19.01 2.78 -21.04
CA PRO A 181 -19.52 3.55 -19.92
C PRO A 181 -19.58 5.05 -20.24
N GLU A 182 -20.46 5.75 -19.54
CA GLU A 182 -20.65 7.20 -19.67
C GLU A 182 -20.32 7.89 -18.36
N VAL A 183 -19.69 9.07 -18.46
CA VAL A 183 -19.45 9.96 -17.31
C VAL A 183 -20.61 10.93 -17.13
N TYR A 184 -20.88 11.29 -15.90
CA TYR A 184 -21.95 12.25 -15.53
C TYR A 184 -21.60 12.95 -14.23
N THR A 185 -22.24 14.11 -14.00
CA THR A 185 -22.15 14.82 -12.74
C THR A 185 -23.41 14.60 -11.91
N ILE A 186 -23.26 14.63 -10.58
CA ILE A 186 -24.37 14.68 -9.62
C ILE A 186 -24.33 16.03 -8.93
N ASP A 187 -25.44 16.75 -8.99
CA ASP A 187 -25.60 18.06 -8.39
C ASP A 187 -26.01 17.92 -6.92
N LEU A 188 -25.13 18.33 -6.03
CA LEU A 188 -25.32 18.26 -4.57
C LEU A 188 -26.17 19.42 -4.00
N SER A 189 -26.65 20.34 -4.83
CA SER A 189 -27.62 21.34 -4.42
C SER A 189 -29.04 20.78 -4.26
N LYS A 190 -29.29 19.58 -4.83
CA LYS A 190 -30.56 18.86 -4.70
C LYS A 190 -30.59 18.05 -3.39
N ASP A 191 -31.78 17.61 -2.98
CA ASP A 191 -31.96 16.79 -1.80
C ASP A 191 -31.25 15.43 -2.02
N ILE A 192 -30.23 15.18 -1.21
CA ILE A 192 -29.40 13.97 -1.29
C ILE A 192 -30.25 12.70 -1.06
N LYS A 193 -31.26 12.79 -0.18
CA LYS A 193 -32.15 11.65 0.09
C LYS A 193 -32.97 11.27 -1.13
N GLU A 194 -33.49 12.27 -1.84
CA GLU A 194 -34.22 12.04 -3.09
C GLU A 194 -33.32 11.40 -4.15
N ILE A 195 -32.08 11.87 -4.27
CA ILE A 195 -31.12 11.27 -5.20
C ILE A 195 -30.84 9.81 -4.83
N ILE A 196 -30.62 9.51 -3.56
CA ILE A 196 -30.39 8.13 -3.08
C ILE A 196 -31.59 7.23 -3.37
N GLU A 197 -32.82 7.74 -3.18
CA GLU A 197 -34.02 6.99 -3.53
C GLU A 197 -34.14 6.73 -5.04
N LEU A 198 -33.80 7.70 -5.88
CA LEU A 198 -33.73 7.50 -7.33
C LEU A 198 -32.72 6.43 -7.72
N ILE A 199 -31.53 6.41 -7.10
CA ILE A 199 -30.51 5.38 -7.32
C ILE A 199 -31.04 3.99 -6.94
N LYS A 200 -31.70 3.86 -5.78
CA LYS A 200 -32.25 2.60 -5.29
C LYS A 200 -33.39 2.09 -6.17
N ASN A 201 -34.26 2.99 -6.62
CA ASN A 201 -35.42 2.63 -7.45
C ASN A 201 -35.01 2.33 -8.90
N ASN A 202 -33.97 2.98 -9.41
CA ASN A 202 -33.51 2.86 -10.80
C ASN A 202 -31.97 2.69 -10.90
N PRO A 203 -31.40 1.60 -10.39
CA PRO A 203 -29.94 1.42 -10.26
C PRO A 203 -29.18 1.36 -11.59
N LYS A 204 -29.89 1.24 -12.73
CA LYS A 204 -29.32 1.25 -14.07
C LYS A 204 -29.49 2.59 -14.82
N ASP A 205 -30.39 3.44 -14.36
CA ASP A 205 -30.69 4.73 -15.01
C ASP A 205 -30.08 5.91 -14.26
N PHE A 206 -28.78 6.12 -14.48
CA PHE A 206 -28.07 7.26 -13.90
C PHE A 206 -28.59 8.61 -14.42
N ARG A 207 -29.28 8.66 -15.57
CA ARG A 207 -29.84 9.89 -16.13
C ARG A 207 -30.95 10.47 -15.26
N ALA A 208 -31.62 9.65 -14.47
CA ALA A 208 -32.66 10.10 -13.55
C ALA A 208 -32.14 11.07 -12.47
N TYR A 209 -30.85 10.96 -12.10
CA TYR A 209 -30.23 11.76 -11.04
C TYR A 209 -28.99 12.54 -11.46
N SER A 210 -28.52 12.36 -12.70
CA SER A 210 -27.41 13.16 -13.24
C SER A 210 -27.87 14.58 -13.60
N SER A 211 -26.94 15.53 -13.48
CA SER A 211 -27.16 16.92 -13.94
C SER A 211 -26.62 17.16 -15.34
N GLU A 212 -25.43 16.59 -15.63
CA GLU A 212 -24.78 16.68 -16.95
C GLU A 212 -24.15 15.34 -17.30
N THR A 213 -23.97 15.09 -18.59
CA THR A 213 -23.38 13.82 -19.08
C THR A 213 -22.28 14.11 -20.12
N GLY A 214 -21.40 13.12 -20.35
CA GLY A 214 -20.38 13.15 -21.39
C GLY A 214 -19.42 14.34 -21.24
N SER A 215 -19.24 15.09 -22.33
CA SER A 215 -18.31 16.23 -22.39
C SER A 215 -18.70 17.36 -21.44
N ALA A 216 -20.00 17.65 -21.28
CA ALA A 216 -20.46 18.67 -20.36
C ALA A 216 -20.07 18.35 -18.92
N ALA A 217 -20.19 17.09 -18.48
CA ALA A 217 -19.82 16.66 -17.16
C ALA A 217 -18.30 16.84 -16.87
N ILE A 218 -17.44 16.52 -17.83
CA ILE A 218 -15.99 16.72 -17.71
C ILE A 218 -15.67 18.21 -17.60
N THR A 219 -16.23 19.03 -18.50
CA THR A 219 -16.01 20.48 -18.48
C THR A 219 -16.49 21.12 -17.19
N SER A 220 -17.64 20.73 -16.66
CA SER A 220 -18.15 21.21 -15.36
C SER A 220 -17.23 20.86 -14.20
N ALA A 221 -16.70 19.63 -14.17
CA ALA A 221 -15.74 19.23 -13.14
C ALA A 221 -14.45 20.05 -13.23
N ARG A 222 -13.91 20.25 -14.43
CA ARG A 222 -12.72 21.08 -14.67
C ARG A 222 -12.95 22.53 -14.24
N LYS A 223 -14.08 23.11 -14.63
CA LYS A 223 -14.45 24.47 -14.22
C LYS A 223 -14.57 24.59 -12.70
N ALA A 224 -15.19 23.61 -12.04
CA ALA A 224 -15.29 23.60 -10.59
C ALA A 224 -13.92 23.61 -9.91
N ILE A 225 -12.94 22.85 -10.41
CA ILE A 225 -11.56 22.86 -9.90
C ILE A 225 -10.91 24.24 -10.05
N ILE A 226 -11.04 24.88 -11.24
CA ILE A 226 -10.52 26.24 -11.49
C ILE A 226 -11.17 27.26 -10.56
N ASP A 227 -12.46 27.10 -10.29
CA ASP A 227 -13.22 27.97 -9.38
C ASP A 227 -12.87 27.73 -7.88
N GLY A 228 -11.85 26.89 -7.58
CA GLY A 228 -11.40 26.58 -6.22
C GLY A 228 -12.30 25.62 -5.46
N LYS A 229 -13.17 24.90 -6.16
CA LYS A 229 -14.06 23.89 -5.59
C LYS A 229 -13.40 22.55 -5.44
N ILE A 230 -13.99 21.68 -4.62
CA ILE A 230 -13.59 20.29 -4.41
C ILE A 230 -14.50 19.39 -5.25
N VAL A 231 -13.91 18.55 -6.09
CA VAL A 231 -14.61 17.62 -6.97
C VAL A 231 -14.33 16.19 -6.53
N ALA A 232 -15.38 15.38 -6.36
CA ALA A 232 -15.20 13.94 -6.21
C ALA A 232 -15.19 13.28 -7.59
N VAL A 233 -14.16 12.49 -7.91
CA VAL A 233 -13.98 11.87 -9.22
C VAL A 233 -13.93 10.36 -9.07
N LYS A 234 -14.83 9.64 -9.75
CA LYS A 234 -14.84 8.17 -9.77
C LYS A 234 -13.73 7.63 -10.66
N GLY A 235 -12.71 7.05 -10.03
CA GLY A 235 -11.57 6.44 -10.70
C GLY A 235 -11.77 4.96 -11.05
N ILE A 236 -10.67 4.19 -11.03
CA ILE A 236 -10.66 2.75 -11.31
C ILE A 236 -11.11 1.96 -10.07
N GLY A 237 -10.52 2.25 -8.90
CA GLY A 237 -10.74 1.48 -7.66
C GLY A 237 -11.66 2.15 -6.63
N GLY A 238 -12.11 3.36 -6.88
CA GLY A 238 -12.95 4.17 -5.99
C GLY A 238 -12.99 5.63 -6.40
N PHE A 239 -13.59 6.46 -5.54
CA PHE A 239 -13.64 7.90 -5.73
C PHE A 239 -12.41 8.60 -5.13
N HIS A 240 -12.00 9.69 -5.74
CA HIS A 240 -10.97 10.60 -5.23
C HIS A 240 -11.54 12.00 -5.05
N LEU A 241 -11.07 12.73 -4.04
CA LEU A 241 -11.31 14.16 -3.91
C LEU A 241 -10.18 14.92 -4.60
N ALA A 242 -10.55 15.77 -5.53
CA ALA A 242 -9.65 16.60 -6.33
C ALA A 242 -9.93 18.08 -6.11
N CYS A 243 -8.85 18.88 -5.97
CA CYS A 243 -8.88 20.34 -6.02
C CYS A 243 -7.52 20.85 -6.55
N ASP A 244 -7.46 22.14 -6.87
CA ASP A 244 -6.21 22.79 -7.30
C ASP A 244 -5.17 22.76 -6.18
N ALA A 245 -4.04 22.09 -6.43
CA ALA A 245 -2.93 21.96 -5.48
C ALA A 245 -2.12 23.26 -5.32
N THR A 246 -2.35 24.27 -6.15
CA THR A 246 -1.73 25.61 -6.05
C THR A 246 -2.62 26.57 -5.27
N ASN A 247 -3.90 26.25 -5.06
CA ASN A 247 -4.87 27.08 -4.36
C ASN A 247 -4.89 26.75 -2.86
N GLU A 248 -4.24 27.59 -2.05
CA GLU A 248 -4.13 27.41 -0.60
C GLU A 248 -5.51 27.35 0.09
N GLU A 249 -6.50 28.15 -0.35
CA GLU A 249 -7.83 28.17 0.28
C GLU A 249 -8.61 26.88 -0.02
N ALA A 250 -8.50 26.35 -1.24
CA ALA A 250 -9.09 25.07 -1.60
C ALA A 250 -8.48 23.90 -0.79
N VAL A 251 -7.15 23.91 -0.63
CA VAL A 251 -6.43 22.88 0.15
C VAL A 251 -6.78 22.98 1.63
N LYS A 252 -6.81 24.17 2.22
CA LYS A 252 -7.24 24.37 3.61
C LYS A 252 -8.67 23.93 3.85
N ARG A 253 -9.59 24.29 2.92
CA ARG A 253 -10.98 23.87 2.99
C ARG A 253 -11.10 22.34 2.98
N LEU A 254 -10.37 21.67 2.09
CA LEU A 254 -10.35 20.21 2.04
C LEU A 254 -9.81 19.60 3.34
N ARG A 255 -8.75 20.19 3.96
CA ARG A 255 -8.23 19.74 5.26
C ARG A 255 -9.27 19.83 6.36
N MET A 256 -9.98 20.96 6.43
CA MET A 256 -11.03 21.18 7.42
C MET A 256 -12.17 20.16 7.26
N LEU A 257 -12.66 19.99 6.04
CA LEU A 257 -13.77 19.06 5.74
C LEU A 257 -13.41 17.59 6.03
N LYS A 258 -12.17 17.17 5.71
CA LYS A 258 -11.71 15.82 6.02
C LYS A 258 -11.21 15.64 7.46
N THR A 259 -11.26 16.66 8.31
CA THR A 259 -10.70 16.63 9.67
C THR A 259 -9.25 16.08 9.65
N ARG A 260 -8.45 16.57 8.70
CA ARG A 260 -7.09 16.09 8.43
C ARG A 260 -6.09 17.25 8.53
N PRO A 261 -5.74 17.70 9.77
CA PRO A 261 -4.99 18.94 9.96
C PRO A 261 -3.56 18.89 9.40
N MET A 262 -2.82 17.82 9.60
CA MET A 262 -1.39 17.75 9.28
C MET A 262 -1.01 16.66 8.26
N LYS A 263 -1.71 15.52 8.23
CA LYS A 263 -1.36 14.40 7.34
C LYS A 263 -1.26 14.85 5.88
N PRO A 264 -0.13 14.63 5.15
CA PRO A 264 0.06 15.12 3.79
C PRO A 264 -1.01 14.64 2.81
N PHE A 265 -1.34 15.46 1.82
CA PHE A 265 -2.15 15.06 0.68
C PHE A 265 -1.26 14.55 -0.46
N ALA A 266 -1.72 13.53 -1.16
CA ALA A 266 -1.12 13.14 -2.43
C ALA A 266 -1.48 14.15 -3.53
N VAL A 267 -0.53 14.41 -4.42
CA VAL A 267 -0.67 15.33 -5.53
C VAL A 267 -0.49 14.57 -6.84
N MET A 268 -1.49 14.65 -7.70
CA MET A 268 -1.39 14.19 -9.07
C MET A 268 -0.85 15.33 -9.94
N MET A 269 0.25 15.08 -10.64
CA MET A 269 0.89 16.06 -11.51
C MET A 269 0.71 15.68 -12.98
N ARG A 270 0.50 16.69 -13.85
CA ARG A 270 0.19 16.52 -15.28
C ARG A 270 1.21 15.64 -15.99
N SER A 271 2.49 15.84 -15.71
CA SER A 271 3.60 15.17 -16.40
C SER A 271 4.85 15.01 -15.52
N MET A 272 5.84 14.26 -16.01
CA MET A 272 7.13 14.15 -15.34
C MET A 272 7.85 15.48 -15.23
N GLU A 273 7.77 16.34 -16.26
CA GLU A 273 8.35 17.68 -16.24
C GLU A 273 7.76 18.50 -15.08
N THR A 274 6.47 18.36 -14.81
CA THR A 274 5.84 19.00 -13.65
C THR A 274 6.39 18.45 -12.33
N ILE A 275 6.56 17.13 -12.23
CA ILE A 275 7.14 16.50 -11.04
C ILE A 275 8.58 16.98 -10.85
N GLU A 276 9.41 16.95 -11.89
CA GLU A 276 10.81 17.39 -11.84
C GLU A 276 10.95 18.89 -11.54
N LYS A 277 9.95 19.70 -11.86
CA LYS A 277 9.89 21.11 -11.49
C LYS A 277 9.78 21.31 -9.98
N TYR A 278 8.97 20.50 -9.31
CA TYR A 278 8.64 20.67 -7.87
C TYR A 278 9.40 19.71 -6.96
N CYS A 279 9.85 18.56 -7.45
CA CYS A 279 10.48 17.52 -6.65
C CYS A 279 11.86 17.12 -7.19
N ILE A 280 12.69 16.57 -6.30
CA ILE A 280 13.93 15.89 -6.68
C ILE A 280 13.55 14.46 -7.05
N VAL A 281 13.96 14.01 -8.24
CA VAL A 281 13.65 12.68 -8.77
C VAL A 281 14.92 12.02 -9.28
N ASN A 282 15.16 10.77 -8.90
CA ASN A 282 16.22 9.94 -9.46
C ASN A 282 15.67 8.99 -10.55
N GLY A 283 16.54 8.19 -11.17
CA GLY A 283 16.18 7.31 -12.28
C GLY A 283 15.16 6.23 -11.89
N GLU A 284 15.38 5.59 -10.76
CA GLU A 284 14.54 4.50 -10.26
C GLU A 284 13.14 5.00 -9.85
N GLN A 285 13.08 6.19 -9.25
CA GLN A 285 11.81 6.85 -8.91
C GLN A 285 11.03 7.24 -10.18
N LYS A 286 11.73 7.74 -11.21
CA LYS A 286 11.13 8.07 -12.51
C LYS A 286 10.56 6.83 -13.18
N GLU A 287 11.33 5.75 -13.23
CA GLU A 287 10.89 4.48 -13.80
C GLU A 287 9.61 3.95 -13.13
N LEU A 288 9.51 4.04 -11.81
CA LEU A 288 8.31 3.63 -11.08
C LEU A 288 7.12 4.55 -11.35
N LEU A 289 7.32 5.86 -11.40
CA LEU A 289 6.27 6.85 -11.70
C LEU A 289 5.71 6.70 -13.11
N GLU A 290 6.55 6.39 -14.10
CA GLU A 290 6.14 6.17 -15.50
C GLU A 290 5.69 4.73 -15.75
N GLY A 291 6.00 3.81 -14.86
CA GLY A 291 5.68 2.39 -14.94
C GLY A 291 4.17 2.08 -14.96
N PRO A 292 3.81 0.81 -15.17
CA PRO A 292 2.40 0.40 -15.30
C PRO A 292 1.62 0.50 -13.98
N GLN A 293 2.29 0.62 -12.85
CA GLN A 293 1.67 0.75 -11.53
C GLN A 293 1.29 2.20 -11.22
N LYS A 294 2.14 3.16 -11.58
CA LYS A 294 1.99 4.61 -11.28
C LYS A 294 1.50 4.84 -9.85
N PRO A 295 2.25 4.42 -8.81
CA PRO A 295 1.85 4.62 -7.42
C PRO A 295 2.08 6.07 -7.00
N ILE A 296 1.64 6.39 -5.78
CA ILE A 296 2.10 7.58 -5.08
C ILE A 296 3.54 7.33 -4.63
N VAL A 297 4.48 8.16 -5.07
CA VAL A 297 5.89 8.11 -4.67
C VAL A 297 6.21 9.28 -3.77
N LEU A 298 6.84 9.01 -2.61
CA LEU A 298 7.31 10.05 -1.70
C LEU A 298 8.62 10.65 -2.22
N LEU A 299 8.58 11.93 -2.57
CA LEU A 299 9.73 12.65 -3.16
C LEU A 299 10.11 13.86 -2.33
N GLU A 300 11.40 14.19 -2.30
CA GLU A 300 11.88 15.43 -1.69
C GLU A 300 11.31 16.65 -2.43
N ASN A 301 10.60 17.52 -1.70
CA ASN A 301 9.96 18.70 -2.23
C ASN A 301 10.96 19.87 -2.30
N LYS A 302 11.31 20.32 -3.50
CA LYS A 302 12.21 21.47 -3.75
C LYS A 302 11.68 22.79 -3.20
N THR A 303 10.39 22.89 -2.94
CA THR A 303 9.69 24.11 -2.54
C THR A 303 9.26 24.09 -1.07
N ALA A 304 9.58 23.02 -0.33
CA ALA A 304 9.24 22.92 1.09
C ALA A 304 9.80 24.08 1.91
N GLY A 305 8.95 24.73 2.70
CA GLY A 305 9.32 25.86 3.55
C GLY A 305 9.58 27.19 2.80
N ARG A 306 9.47 27.24 1.49
CA ARG A 306 9.65 28.47 0.70
C ARG A 306 8.37 29.29 0.68
N LYS A 307 8.49 30.60 0.91
CA LYS A 307 7.34 31.54 0.87
C LYS A 307 6.79 31.76 -0.55
N ASP A 308 7.65 31.58 -1.56
CA ASP A 308 7.33 31.72 -2.98
C ASP A 308 6.98 30.39 -3.67
N SER A 309 6.65 29.37 -2.87
CA SER A 309 6.23 28.08 -3.42
C SER A 309 4.97 28.24 -4.27
N PRO A 310 4.97 27.74 -5.51
CA PRO A 310 3.76 27.73 -6.33
C PRO A 310 2.75 26.67 -5.88
N LEU A 311 3.17 25.70 -5.07
CA LEU A 311 2.28 24.73 -4.44
C LEU A 311 1.78 25.26 -3.09
N ALA A 312 0.54 24.96 -2.77
CA ALA A 312 -0.07 25.36 -1.52
C ALA A 312 0.71 24.81 -0.30
N PRO A 313 1.15 25.67 0.65
CA PRO A 313 1.87 25.22 1.85
C PRO A 313 1.12 24.16 2.66
N SER A 314 -0.21 24.22 2.64
CA SER A 314 -1.07 23.28 3.33
C SER A 314 -1.15 21.89 2.68
N LEU A 315 -0.43 21.60 1.59
CA LEU A 315 -0.37 20.24 1.01
C LEU A 315 0.33 19.24 1.92
N ALA A 316 1.43 19.64 2.53
CA ALA A 316 2.24 18.80 3.40
C ALA A 316 2.88 19.63 4.52
N PRO A 317 2.09 20.10 5.50
CA PRO A 317 2.58 21.01 6.54
C PRO A 317 3.74 20.38 7.33
N GLY A 318 4.88 21.08 7.39
CA GLY A 318 6.07 20.63 8.13
C GLY A 318 6.74 19.36 7.57
N ASN A 319 6.37 18.90 6.39
CA ASN A 319 6.93 17.71 5.76
C ASN A 319 7.84 18.11 4.59
N PRO A 320 9.11 17.69 4.57
CA PRO A 320 10.03 17.97 3.46
C PRO A 320 9.76 17.12 2.21
N THR A 321 8.87 16.11 2.31
CA THR A 321 8.51 15.26 1.20
C THR A 321 7.07 15.51 0.73
N LEU A 322 6.81 15.21 -0.51
CA LEU A 322 5.48 15.26 -1.13
C LEU A 322 5.18 13.91 -1.79
N GLY A 323 4.01 13.36 -1.50
CA GLY A 323 3.52 12.18 -2.22
C GLY A 323 2.99 12.60 -3.58
N VAL A 324 3.64 12.17 -4.66
CA VAL A 324 3.27 12.53 -6.03
C VAL A 324 2.93 11.32 -6.87
N MET A 325 2.04 11.47 -7.84
CA MET A 325 1.72 10.45 -8.83
C MET A 325 1.39 11.06 -10.18
N LEU A 326 1.52 10.26 -11.24
CA LEU A 326 1.04 10.60 -12.58
C LEU A 326 -0.39 10.09 -12.80
N PRO A 327 -1.15 10.70 -13.71
CA PRO A 327 -2.45 10.18 -14.12
C PRO A 327 -2.30 8.76 -14.68
N TYR A 328 -3.10 7.84 -14.17
CA TYR A 328 -3.10 6.42 -14.53
C TYR A 328 -4.40 5.97 -15.22
N ALA A 329 -5.45 6.78 -15.14
CA ALA A 329 -6.73 6.53 -15.79
C ALA A 329 -7.02 7.61 -16.83
N PRO A 330 -7.69 7.29 -17.94
CA PRO A 330 -8.03 8.27 -18.99
C PRO A 330 -8.78 9.48 -18.43
N ILE A 331 -9.77 9.29 -17.56
CA ILE A 331 -10.52 10.39 -16.94
C ILE A 331 -9.62 11.38 -16.20
N GLN A 332 -8.55 10.91 -15.54
CA GLN A 332 -7.60 11.77 -14.85
C GLN A 332 -6.78 12.62 -15.82
N LEU A 333 -6.39 12.06 -16.98
CA LEU A 333 -5.74 12.80 -18.06
C LEU A 333 -6.67 13.89 -18.60
N LEU A 334 -7.96 13.57 -18.77
CA LEU A 334 -8.98 14.51 -19.26
C LEU A 334 -9.31 15.63 -18.26
N LEU A 335 -9.02 15.45 -16.97
CA LEU A 335 -9.07 16.55 -16.01
C LEU A 335 -7.99 17.59 -16.28
N PHE A 336 -6.81 17.20 -16.78
CA PHE A 336 -5.73 18.13 -17.10
C PHE A 336 -5.89 18.74 -18.50
N ASP A 337 -6.24 17.93 -19.49
CA ASP A 337 -6.31 18.33 -20.90
C ASP A 337 -7.63 17.89 -21.52
N TYR A 338 -8.40 18.84 -22.00
CA TYR A 338 -9.69 18.60 -22.64
C TYR A 338 -9.99 19.66 -23.71
N ASN A 339 -10.91 19.37 -24.62
CA ASN A 339 -11.29 20.28 -25.70
C ASN A 339 -12.37 21.30 -25.25
N ASP A 340 -12.03 22.13 -24.26
CA ASP A 340 -12.95 23.09 -23.64
C ASP A 340 -12.33 24.46 -23.34
N SER A 341 -11.26 24.85 -23.94
CA SER A 341 -10.59 26.16 -23.74
C SER A 341 -10.21 26.50 -22.26
N LEU A 342 -10.45 25.62 -21.30
CA LEU A 342 -10.10 25.84 -19.90
C LEU A 342 -8.62 25.53 -19.64
N SER A 343 -7.92 26.42 -18.93
CA SER A 343 -6.53 26.21 -18.53
C SER A 343 -6.49 25.64 -17.11
N MET A 344 -6.15 24.37 -17.00
CA MET A 344 -6.06 23.68 -15.71
C MET A 344 -4.70 23.89 -15.05
N PRO A 345 -4.63 23.93 -13.71
CA PRO A 345 -3.36 23.86 -12.99
C PRO A 345 -2.61 22.56 -13.32
N ASP A 346 -1.27 22.59 -13.22
CA ASP A 346 -0.44 21.43 -13.54
C ASP A 346 -0.39 20.39 -12.43
N ALA A 347 -0.94 20.71 -11.26
CA ALA A 347 -0.96 19.86 -10.08
C ALA A 347 -2.33 19.90 -9.41
N LEU A 348 -2.91 18.74 -9.13
CA LEU A 348 -4.18 18.57 -8.41
C LEU A 348 -3.94 17.77 -7.13
N VAL A 349 -4.53 18.18 -6.02
CA VAL A 349 -4.74 17.24 -4.92
C VAL A 349 -5.53 16.06 -5.46
N MET A 350 -5.10 14.84 -5.13
CA MET A 350 -5.82 13.63 -5.50
C MET A 350 -5.76 12.66 -4.30
N THR A 351 -6.74 12.74 -3.44
CA THR A 351 -6.80 11.92 -2.22
C THR A 351 -8.02 11.02 -2.23
N SER A 352 -7.95 9.87 -1.57
CA SER A 352 -9.09 8.96 -1.45
C SER A 352 -10.34 9.69 -0.93
N ALA A 353 -11.48 9.43 -1.55
CA ALA A 353 -12.77 9.96 -1.12
C ALA A 353 -13.37 9.03 -0.07
N ASN A 354 -13.17 9.38 1.19
CA ASN A 354 -13.65 8.67 2.37
C ASN A 354 -13.63 9.58 3.59
N ALA A 355 -14.43 9.28 4.59
CA ALA A 355 -14.20 9.77 5.94
C ALA A 355 -12.90 9.20 6.52
N SER A 356 -12.34 9.81 7.56
CA SER A 356 -11.10 9.33 8.18
C SER A 356 -11.31 7.91 8.75
N GLY A 357 -10.44 6.96 8.38
CA GLY A 357 -10.55 5.56 8.80
C GLY A 357 -11.47 4.68 7.95
N ALA A 358 -12.45 5.25 7.26
CA ALA A 358 -13.37 4.51 6.41
C ALA A 358 -12.72 4.02 5.10
N PRO A 359 -13.27 2.98 4.46
CA PRO A 359 -12.81 2.53 3.16
C PRO A 359 -13.15 3.54 2.06
N ILE A 360 -12.42 3.53 0.96
CA ILE A 360 -12.68 4.41 -0.19
C ILE A 360 -14.10 4.17 -0.76
N CYS A 361 -14.85 5.25 -1.03
CA CYS A 361 -16.17 5.18 -1.66
C CYS A 361 -16.08 4.52 -3.05
N ARG A 362 -17.00 3.62 -3.37
CA ARG A 362 -17.00 2.83 -4.60
C ARG A 362 -18.23 3.06 -5.47
N THR A 363 -19.37 3.33 -4.86
CA THR A 363 -20.66 3.57 -5.52
C THR A 363 -21.07 5.02 -5.36
N ASP A 364 -22.03 5.47 -6.20
CA ASP A 364 -22.61 6.80 -6.06
C ASP A 364 -23.34 6.95 -4.72
N GLU A 365 -23.97 5.86 -4.25
CA GLU A 365 -24.62 5.83 -2.94
C GLU A 365 -23.61 6.01 -1.81
N ASP A 366 -22.44 5.31 -1.85
CA ASP A 366 -21.36 5.52 -0.89
C ASP A 366 -20.93 7.00 -0.89
N ALA A 367 -20.70 7.57 -2.09
CA ALA A 367 -20.24 8.94 -2.23
C ALA A 367 -21.25 9.97 -1.68
N LEU A 368 -22.54 9.78 -1.95
CA LEU A 368 -23.59 10.65 -1.43
C LEU A 368 -23.73 10.56 0.08
N ASN A 369 -23.66 9.36 0.65
CA ASN A 369 -23.77 9.16 2.09
C ASN A 369 -22.57 9.66 2.88
N GLU A 370 -21.34 9.48 2.34
CA GLU A 370 -20.12 9.67 3.12
C GLU A 370 -19.38 10.97 2.83
N ILE A 371 -19.40 11.45 1.56
CA ILE A 371 -18.56 12.57 1.15
C ILE A 371 -19.31 13.74 0.52
N SER A 372 -20.63 13.72 0.46
CA SER A 372 -21.42 14.83 -0.07
C SER A 372 -21.16 16.15 0.65
N SER A 373 -20.81 16.11 1.95
CA SER A 373 -20.43 17.30 2.73
C SER A 373 -18.98 17.76 2.48
N PHE A 374 -18.16 16.96 1.80
CA PHE A 374 -16.73 17.26 1.54
C PHE A 374 -16.47 17.79 0.15
N THR A 375 -17.46 17.69 -0.75
CA THR A 375 -17.30 17.99 -2.16
C THR A 375 -18.41 18.91 -2.67
N ASP A 376 -18.12 19.65 -3.73
CA ASP A 376 -19.08 20.56 -4.35
C ASP A 376 -19.80 19.91 -5.54
N ILE A 377 -19.17 18.92 -6.18
CA ILE A 377 -19.70 18.19 -7.32
C ILE A 377 -19.11 16.78 -7.38
N ILE A 378 -19.89 15.82 -7.79
CA ILE A 378 -19.43 14.45 -8.02
C ILE A 378 -19.40 14.19 -9.53
N LEU A 379 -18.21 13.88 -10.07
CA LEU A 379 -17.99 13.34 -11.41
C LEU A 379 -17.94 11.82 -11.31
N SER A 380 -19.02 11.17 -11.67
CA SER A 380 -19.19 9.72 -11.61
C SER A 380 -19.23 9.07 -13.00
N ASN A 381 -19.40 7.76 -13.02
CA ASN A 381 -19.61 6.97 -14.22
C ASN A 381 -20.41 5.70 -13.89
N ASN A 382 -21.06 5.10 -14.89
CA ASN A 382 -21.90 3.93 -14.70
C ASN A 382 -21.15 2.58 -14.78
N ARG A 383 -19.82 2.57 -14.91
CA ARG A 383 -19.03 1.34 -14.76
C ARG A 383 -18.96 0.93 -13.29
N LYS A 384 -19.36 -0.29 -12.98
CA LYS A 384 -19.31 -0.82 -11.62
C LYS A 384 -17.88 -1.17 -11.20
N ILE A 385 -17.49 -0.75 -10.01
CA ILE A 385 -16.28 -1.18 -9.32
C ILE A 385 -16.65 -2.40 -8.47
N ARG A 386 -16.04 -3.54 -8.75
CA ARG A 386 -16.31 -4.81 -8.05
C ARG A 386 -15.53 -4.94 -6.76
N LEU A 387 -14.28 -4.52 -6.79
CA LEU A 387 -13.39 -4.50 -5.62
C LEU A 387 -12.85 -3.08 -5.41
N ARG A 388 -12.89 -2.59 -4.16
CA ARG A 388 -12.23 -1.34 -3.79
C ARG A 388 -10.72 -1.51 -3.90
N CYS A 389 -10.05 -0.48 -4.39
CA CYS A 389 -8.59 -0.49 -4.51
C CYS A 389 -8.06 0.94 -4.38
N ASP A 390 -7.48 1.25 -3.24
CA ASP A 390 -6.83 2.53 -2.94
C ASP A 390 -5.50 2.64 -3.71
N ASP A 391 -4.90 3.83 -3.77
CA ASP A 391 -3.59 4.00 -4.39
C ASP A 391 -2.47 3.45 -3.50
N SER A 392 -1.52 2.77 -4.13
CA SER A 392 -0.28 2.36 -3.46
C SER A 392 0.58 3.57 -3.11
N VAL A 393 1.28 3.50 -1.99
CA VAL A 393 2.23 4.53 -1.54
C VAL A 393 3.60 3.88 -1.35
N THR A 394 4.60 4.47 -1.97
CA THR A 394 5.96 3.92 -2.02
C THR A 394 6.98 5.00 -1.67
N ASP A 395 7.91 4.66 -0.80
CA ASP A 395 9.18 5.35 -0.61
C ASP A 395 10.28 4.56 -1.35
N PHE A 396 11.53 4.96 -1.19
CA PHE A 396 12.69 4.28 -1.74
C PHE A 396 13.74 4.03 -0.66
N PHE A 397 14.29 2.84 -0.69
CA PHE A 397 15.40 2.46 0.16
C PHE A 397 16.46 1.72 -0.68
N GLU A 398 17.70 2.20 -0.66
CA GLU A 398 18.82 1.65 -1.45
C GLU A 398 18.48 1.46 -2.95
N GLY A 399 17.82 2.45 -3.56
CA GLY A 399 17.45 2.42 -4.97
C GLY A 399 16.27 1.49 -5.33
N LYS A 400 15.67 0.83 -4.34
CA LYS A 400 14.53 -0.06 -4.53
C LYS A 400 13.25 0.56 -3.96
N PRO A 401 12.07 0.24 -4.53
CA PRO A 401 10.80 0.59 -3.93
C PRO A 401 10.71 0.06 -2.50
N TYR A 402 10.23 0.89 -1.59
CA TYR A 402 9.97 0.57 -0.19
C TYR A 402 8.52 0.88 0.13
N MET A 403 7.70 -0.16 0.18
CA MET A 403 6.25 -0.03 0.21
C MET A 403 5.75 0.48 1.56
N ILE A 404 4.96 1.55 1.55
CA ILE A 404 4.25 2.08 2.72
C ILE A 404 2.81 1.57 2.77
N ARG A 405 2.16 1.50 1.60
CA ARG A 405 0.83 0.93 1.38
C ARG A 405 0.82 0.16 0.08
N ARG A 406 0.46 -1.12 0.14
CA ARG A 406 0.33 -1.98 -1.03
C ARG A 406 -1.13 -2.10 -1.46
N SER A 407 -1.46 -1.62 -2.66
CA SER A 407 -2.83 -1.62 -3.19
C SER A 407 -2.81 -1.61 -4.72
N ARG A 408 -3.44 -0.63 -5.41
CA ARG A 408 -3.54 -0.55 -6.86
C ARG A 408 -2.19 -0.69 -7.55
N GLY A 409 -2.16 -1.49 -8.61
CA GLY A 409 -0.97 -1.76 -9.42
C GLY A 409 -0.07 -2.88 -8.88
N PHE A 410 -0.25 -3.28 -7.61
CA PHE A 410 0.51 -4.34 -6.96
C PHE A 410 -0.36 -5.48 -6.43
N ALA A 411 -1.48 -5.16 -5.77
CA ALA A 411 -2.42 -6.18 -5.32
C ALA A 411 -3.26 -6.69 -6.50
N PRO A 412 -3.55 -7.98 -6.56
CA PRO A 412 -3.26 -9.06 -5.62
C PRO A 412 -2.08 -9.95 -6.05
N LEU A 413 -1.02 -9.38 -6.63
CA LEU A 413 0.13 -10.18 -7.04
C LEU A 413 0.64 -11.05 -5.88
N PRO A 414 0.81 -12.37 -6.07
CA PRO A 414 1.22 -13.24 -5.00
C PRO A 414 2.70 -13.08 -4.65
N VAL A 415 3.02 -13.40 -3.40
CA VAL A 415 4.36 -13.77 -2.96
C VAL A 415 4.48 -15.27 -3.09
N MET A 416 5.46 -15.74 -3.85
CA MET A 416 5.74 -17.15 -4.02
C MET A 416 6.84 -17.58 -3.07
N ILE A 417 6.60 -18.67 -2.33
CA ILE A 417 7.57 -19.24 -1.41
C ILE A 417 8.15 -20.54 -1.98
N SER A 418 9.45 -20.77 -1.74
CA SER A 418 10.14 -21.96 -2.24
C SER A 418 9.75 -23.27 -1.54
N PRO A 419 9.36 -23.32 -0.25
CA PRO A 419 8.89 -24.55 0.37
C PRO A 419 7.64 -25.07 -0.34
N LYS A 420 7.63 -26.37 -0.65
CA LYS A 420 6.46 -27.06 -1.20
C LYS A 420 5.49 -27.41 -0.07
N VAL A 421 4.60 -26.52 0.21
CA VAL A 421 3.51 -26.68 1.21
C VAL A 421 2.18 -26.88 0.50
N LYS A 422 1.22 -27.50 1.15
CA LYS A 422 -0.13 -27.78 0.61
C LYS A 422 -1.20 -27.17 1.53
N GLY A 423 -2.31 -26.78 0.94
CA GLY A 423 -3.50 -26.32 1.65
C GLY A 423 -3.82 -24.86 1.42
N SER A 424 -4.92 -24.42 2.05
CA SER A 424 -5.42 -23.05 1.92
C SER A 424 -5.67 -22.43 3.29
N VAL A 425 -5.18 -21.20 3.47
CA VAL A 425 -5.24 -20.43 4.71
C VAL A 425 -5.74 -19.02 4.41
N LEU A 426 -6.63 -18.52 5.25
CA LEU A 426 -7.03 -17.12 5.28
C LEU A 426 -6.37 -16.45 6.49
N ALA A 427 -5.60 -15.41 6.24
CA ALA A 427 -5.04 -14.53 7.26
C ALA A 427 -5.78 -13.18 7.24
N ILE A 428 -6.31 -12.76 8.39
CA ILE A 428 -7.19 -11.59 8.48
C ILE A 428 -6.43 -10.27 8.65
N GLY A 429 -5.14 -10.32 9.03
CA GLY A 429 -4.32 -9.13 9.22
C GLY A 429 -4.45 -8.47 10.59
N GLY A 430 -4.01 -7.22 10.67
CA GLY A 430 -4.07 -6.39 11.88
C GLY A 430 -5.31 -5.50 11.95
N GLU A 431 -5.44 -4.75 13.03
CA GLU A 431 -6.57 -3.83 13.26
C GLU A 431 -6.44 -2.53 12.47
N LEU A 432 -5.23 -1.97 12.42
CA LEU A 432 -4.92 -0.76 11.67
C LEU A 432 -4.28 -1.10 10.32
N LYS A 433 -4.45 -0.25 9.33
CA LYS A 433 -3.91 -0.43 7.96
C LYS A 433 -4.20 -1.83 7.40
N ASN A 434 -5.36 -2.36 7.71
CA ASN A 434 -5.71 -3.74 7.43
C ASN A 434 -5.51 -4.13 5.98
N THR A 435 -4.97 -5.30 5.81
CA THR A 435 -4.98 -6.16 4.63
C THR A 435 -5.27 -7.57 5.10
N PHE A 436 -5.78 -8.41 4.22
CA PHE A 436 -5.84 -9.84 4.46
C PHE A 436 -4.94 -10.58 3.45
N CYS A 437 -4.66 -11.83 3.70
CA CYS A 437 -3.90 -12.66 2.76
C CYS A 437 -4.56 -14.04 2.62
N ILE A 438 -4.81 -14.45 1.38
CA ILE A 438 -5.20 -15.83 1.09
C ILE A 438 -3.94 -16.56 0.63
N ALA A 439 -3.60 -17.64 1.32
CA ALA A 439 -2.56 -18.55 0.87
C ALA A 439 -3.20 -19.80 0.26
N LYS A 440 -2.69 -20.21 -0.89
CA LYS A 440 -3.05 -21.47 -1.55
C LYS A 440 -1.77 -22.15 -2.00
N ASP A 441 -1.45 -23.26 -1.36
CA ASP A 441 -0.18 -23.94 -1.56
C ASP A 441 1.02 -22.98 -1.36
N SER A 442 1.97 -22.92 -2.26
CA SER A 442 3.15 -22.05 -2.13
C SER A 442 2.93 -20.60 -2.61
N LEU A 443 1.68 -20.19 -2.88
CA LEU A 443 1.32 -18.84 -3.30
C LEU A 443 0.53 -18.11 -2.22
N LEU A 444 1.04 -16.97 -1.79
CA LEU A 444 0.40 -16.11 -0.80
C LEU A 444 -0.08 -14.83 -1.51
N TYR A 445 -1.37 -14.54 -1.46
CA TYR A 445 -2.03 -13.43 -2.15
C TYR A 445 -2.41 -12.32 -1.17
N PRO A 446 -1.53 -11.36 -0.87
CA PRO A 446 -1.89 -10.20 -0.05
C PRO A 446 -2.91 -9.34 -0.79
N SER A 447 -3.97 -8.95 -0.09
CA SER A 447 -5.03 -8.12 -0.64
C SER A 447 -4.56 -6.69 -0.94
N ALA A 448 -5.42 -5.92 -1.60
CA ALA A 448 -5.35 -4.47 -1.54
C ALA A 448 -5.62 -3.98 -0.10
N TYR A 449 -5.12 -2.77 0.22
CA TYR A 449 -5.42 -2.08 1.47
C TYR A 449 -6.93 -1.93 1.67
N ILE A 450 -7.42 -2.25 2.87
CA ILE A 450 -8.84 -2.18 3.24
C ILE A 450 -9.13 -0.89 4.02
N GLY A 451 -8.42 -0.65 5.12
CA GLY A 451 -8.64 0.47 6.03
C GLY A 451 -8.39 0.11 7.49
N ASP A 452 -8.82 0.97 8.40
CA ASP A 452 -8.74 0.75 9.83
C ASP A 452 -10.04 0.10 10.32
N MET A 453 -9.93 -0.99 11.07
CA MET A 453 -11.09 -1.81 11.47
C MET A 453 -11.92 -1.19 12.59
N GLU A 454 -11.47 -0.11 13.21
CA GLU A 454 -12.28 0.71 14.14
C GLU A 454 -13.57 1.25 13.48
N ASP A 455 -13.60 1.34 12.16
CA ASP A 455 -14.78 1.72 11.37
C ASP A 455 -15.51 0.46 10.86
N LEU A 456 -16.75 0.26 11.27
CA LEU A 456 -17.55 -0.90 10.87
C LEU A 456 -17.71 -1.05 9.34
N ARG A 457 -17.65 0.07 8.60
CA ARG A 457 -17.66 0.03 7.12
C ARG A 457 -16.40 -0.64 6.57
N SER A 458 -15.27 -0.53 7.28
CA SER A 458 -14.04 -1.25 6.94
C SER A 458 -14.17 -2.75 7.22
N VAL A 459 -14.86 -3.13 8.30
CA VAL A 459 -15.18 -4.54 8.60
C VAL A 459 -16.06 -5.15 7.50
N ASP A 460 -17.10 -4.42 7.08
CA ASP A 460 -17.95 -4.85 5.94
C ASP A 460 -17.16 -4.96 4.64
N ALA A 461 -16.25 -3.99 4.39
CA ALA A 461 -15.38 -4.02 3.23
C ALA A 461 -14.40 -5.19 3.26
N LEU A 462 -13.85 -5.53 4.43
CA LEU A 462 -13.00 -6.71 4.63
C LEU A 462 -13.76 -7.99 4.28
N ASN A 463 -14.94 -8.20 4.88
CA ASN A 463 -15.78 -9.40 4.63
C ASN A 463 -16.14 -9.54 3.14
N ALA A 464 -16.56 -8.45 2.50
CA ALA A 464 -16.89 -8.45 1.08
C ALA A 464 -15.67 -8.74 0.20
N SER A 465 -14.49 -8.23 0.58
CA SER A 465 -13.25 -8.40 -0.18
C SER A 465 -12.70 -9.83 -0.02
N VAL A 466 -12.74 -10.41 1.18
CA VAL A 466 -12.37 -11.81 1.44
C VAL A 466 -13.21 -12.73 0.55
N LYS A 467 -14.54 -12.61 0.63
CA LYS A 467 -15.45 -13.44 -0.18
C LYS A 467 -15.22 -13.30 -1.68
N ARG A 468 -14.92 -12.07 -2.14
CA ARG A 468 -14.59 -11.82 -3.55
C ARG A 468 -13.27 -12.48 -3.93
N MET A 469 -12.23 -12.39 -3.12
CA MET A 469 -10.93 -12.98 -3.40
C MET A 469 -10.98 -14.51 -3.35
N GLU A 470 -11.74 -15.11 -2.44
CA GLU A 470 -12.02 -16.57 -2.43
C GLU A 470 -12.64 -17.02 -3.75
N THR A 471 -13.62 -16.25 -4.26
CA THR A 471 -14.24 -16.53 -5.57
C THR A 471 -13.23 -16.40 -6.72
N LEU A 472 -12.39 -15.36 -6.72
CA LEU A 472 -11.41 -15.13 -7.78
C LEU A 472 -10.28 -16.15 -7.77
N LEU A 473 -9.83 -16.60 -6.59
CA LEU A 473 -8.76 -17.57 -6.43
C LEU A 473 -9.28 -19.02 -6.44
N GLU A 474 -10.60 -19.19 -6.51
CA GLU A 474 -11.24 -20.50 -6.47
C GLU A 474 -10.71 -21.37 -5.32
N THR A 475 -10.80 -20.83 -4.12
CA THR A 475 -10.27 -21.48 -2.93
C THR A 475 -11.21 -21.32 -1.75
N GLU A 476 -11.26 -22.36 -0.94
CA GLU A 476 -11.96 -22.39 0.34
C GLU A 476 -10.90 -22.62 1.43
N PRO A 477 -10.57 -21.61 2.24
CA PRO A 477 -9.61 -21.77 3.31
C PRO A 477 -10.04 -22.83 4.32
N SER A 478 -9.09 -23.65 4.77
CA SER A 478 -9.34 -24.67 5.80
C SER A 478 -8.97 -24.20 7.22
N LEU A 479 -8.28 -23.05 7.30
CA LEU A 479 -7.79 -22.43 8.52
C LEU A 479 -7.85 -20.92 8.41
N VAL A 480 -8.21 -20.26 9.50
CA VAL A 480 -8.08 -18.80 9.66
C VAL A 480 -6.96 -18.49 10.64
N VAL A 481 -6.12 -17.51 10.30
CA VAL A 481 -5.08 -16.98 11.18
C VAL A 481 -5.35 -15.51 11.43
N CYS A 482 -5.31 -15.08 12.70
CA CYS A 482 -5.51 -13.71 13.13
C CYS A 482 -4.51 -13.30 14.21
N ASP A 483 -4.53 -12.02 14.58
CA ASP A 483 -3.79 -11.50 15.72
C ASP A 483 -4.28 -12.12 17.04
N MET A 484 -3.41 -12.20 18.03
CA MET A 484 -3.81 -12.72 19.34
C MET A 484 -4.51 -11.69 20.23
N HIS A 485 -4.62 -10.43 19.83
CA HIS A 485 -5.31 -9.39 20.58
C HIS A 485 -6.81 -9.73 20.71
N PRO A 486 -7.35 -9.88 21.96
CA PRO A 486 -8.68 -10.44 22.16
C PRO A 486 -9.83 -9.50 21.75
N LEU A 487 -9.56 -8.19 21.64
CA LEU A 487 -10.58 -7.16 21.40
C LEU A 487 -10.48 -6.54 19.99
N TYR A 488 -9.67 -7.08 19.11
CA TYR A 488 -9.64 -6.59 17.72
C TYR A 488 -10.87 -7.04 16.96
N HIS A 489 -11.43 -6.16 16.12
CA HIS A 489 -12.51 -6.52 15.21
C HIS A 489 -12.07 -7.60 14.21
N THR A 490 -10.80 -7.61 13.83
CA THR A 490 -10.23 -8.69 13.00
C THR A 490 -10.28 -10.04 13.69
N THR A 491 -10.14 -10.11 15.01
CA THR A 491 -10.30 -11.34 15.78
C THR A 491 -11.76 -11.81 15.77
N GLU A 492 -12.71 -10.88 15.95
CA GLU A 492 -14.15 -11.18 15.88
C GLU A 492 -14.55 -11.68 14.48
N VAL A 493 -14.04 -11.03 13.42
CA VAL A 493 -14.24 -11.49 12.04
C VAL A 493 -13.71 -12.91 11.88
N ALA A 494 -12.48 -13.20 12.31
CA ALA A 494 -11.89 -14.53 12.20
C ALA A 494 -12.75 -15.60 12.88
N GLU A 495 -13.23 -15.33 14.09
CA GLU A 495 -14.08 -16.26 14.89
C GLU A 495 -15.48 -16.45 14.26
N SER A 496 -16.00 -15.43 13.57
CA SER A 496 -17.33 -15.49 12.92
C SER A 496 -17.39 -16.35 11.67
N LEU A 497 -16.24 -16.67 11.06
CA LEU A 497 -16.18 -17.43 9.78
C LEU A 497 -16.49 -18.92 9.95
N GLY A 498 -16.58 -19.44 11.18
CA GLY A 498 -16.92 -20.84 11.45
C GLY A 498 -15.84 -21.86 11.06
N LEU A 499 -14.62 -21.41 10.79
CA LEU A 499 -13.45 -22.21 10.48
C LEU A 499 -12.56 -22.38 11.73
N PRO A 500 -11.66 -23.36 11.78
CA PRO A 500 -10.63 -23.41 12.80
C PRO A 500 -9.81 -22.11 12.81
N VAL A 501 -9.62 -21.51 13.98
CA VAL A 501 -8.87 -20.25 14.15
C VAL A 501 -7.57 -20.52 14.91
N VAL A 502 -6.48 -19.97 14.41
CA VAL A 502 -5.20 -19.92 15.11
C VAL A 502 -4.79 -18.45 15.31
N LYS A 503 -4.45 -18.12 16.55
CA LYS A 503 -3.99 -16.77 16.93
C LYS A 503 -2.46 -16.75 16.99
N ILE A 504 -1.84 -15.73 16.43
CA ILE A 504 -0.38 -15.58 16.42
C ILE A 504 0.03 -14.23 16.96
N GLN A 505 1.20 -14.18 17.58
CA GLN A 505 1.76 -12.96 18.15
C GLN A 505 2.10 -11.94 17.05
N HIS A 506 1.72 -10.70 17.28
CA HIS A 506 1.81 -9.58 16.33
C HIS A 506 3.22 -9.37 15.75
N HIS A 507 4.22 -9.23 16.62
CA HIS A 507 5.62 -8.96 16.22
C HIS A 507 6.27 -10.15 15.51
N TYR A 508 5.87 -11.36 15.87
CA TYR A 508 6.27 -12.56 15.17
C TYR A 508 5.70 -12.58 13.74
N ALA A 509 4.44 -12.16 13.55
CA ALA A 509 3.85 -12.03 12.23
C ALA A 509 4.59 -11.00 11.35
N HIS A 510 5.05 -9.88 11.92
CA HIS A 510 5.93 -8.93 11.23
C HIS A 510 7.22 -9.59 10.72
N ILE A 511 7.89 -10.38 11.54
CA ILE A 511 9.14 -11.06 11.14
C ILE A 511 8.85 -12.10 10.06
N LEU A 512 7.80 -12.90 10.21
CA LEU A 512 7.40 -13.88 9.20
C LEU A 512 7.04 -13.23 7.86
N SER A 513 6.43 -12.06 7.88
CA SER A 513 6.15 -11.27 6.67
C SER A 513 7.44 -10.90 5.93
N CYS A 514 8.46 -10.45 6.65
CA CYS A 514 9.77 -10.16 6.09
C CYS A 514 10.47 -11.43 5.56
N MET A 515 10.38 -12.54 6.28
CA MET A 515 10.92 -13.83 5.85
C MET A 515 10.23 -14.31 4.56
N ALA A 516 8.90 -14.25 4.48
CA ALA A 516 8.12 -14.66 3.31
C ALA A 516 8.51 -13.84 2.06
N GLU A 517 8.58 -12.52 2.18
CA GLU A 517 8.93 -11.64 1.07
C GLU A 517 10.36 -11.92 0.54
N ASN A 518 11.30 -12.24 1.44
CA ASN A 518 12.68 -12.54 1.10
C ASN A 518 12.92 -14.02 0.75
N ASN A 519 11.87 -14.83 0.74
CA ASN A 519 11.94 -16.28 0.49
C ASN A 519 12.98 -16.97 1.38
N TYR A 520 13.02 -16.61 2.67
CA TYR A 520 14.00 -17.11 3.65
C TYR A 520 13.28 -17.83 4.79
N PHE A 521 13.62 -19.10 5.04
CA PHE A 521 12.87 -19.98 5.96
C PHE A 521 13.74 -20.63 7.03
N ASP A 522 15.05 -20.35 7.04
CA ASP A 522 15.93 -20.71 8.14
C ASP A 522 15.72 -19.79 9.35
N GLU A 523 16.33 -20.12 10.46
CA GLU A 523 16.24 -19.35 11.70
C GLU A 523 16.82 -17.93 11.55
N VAL A 524 16.12 -16.93 12.04
CA VAL A 524 16.54 -15.52 12.01
C VAL A 524 16.48 -14.87 13.39
N ILE A 525 17.29 -13.84 13.58
CA ILE A 525 17.09 -12.85 14.65
C ILE A 525 16.13 -11.81 14.10
N GLY A 526 14.87 -11.82 14.59
CA GLY A 526 13.88 -10.81 14.25
C GLY A 526 14.04 -9.58 15.13
N VAL A 527 14.18 -8.40 14.54
CA VAL A 527 14.04 -7.11 15.22
C VAL A 527 12.70 -6.54 14.77
N SER A 528 11.69 -6.63 15.63
CA SER A 528 10.35 -6.14 15.34
C SER A 528 10.09 -4.88 16.15
N PHE A 529 10.26 -3.72 15.48
CA PHE A 529 10.08 -2.40 16.08
C PHE A 529 8.81 -1.76 15.55
N ASP A 530 7.84 -1.56 16.45
CA ASP A 530 6.50 -1.13 16.09
C ASP A 530 5.86 -0.19 17.11
N GLY A 531 4.67 0.31 16.77
CA GLY A 531 3.88 1.19 17.61
C GLY A 531 3.19 0.48 18.77
N THR A 532 2.55 -0.65 18.49
CA THR A 532 1.76 -1.38 19.49
C THR A 532 1.44 -2.78 18.99
N GLY A 533 1.66 -3.79 19.84
CA GLY A 533 1.18 -5.15 19.63
C GLY A 533 0.92 -5.82 20.97
N TYR A 534 0.02 -6.80 20.99
CA TYR A 534 -0.34 -7.53 22.17
C TYR A 534 0.73 -8.57 22.52
N GLY A 535 1.34 -8.45 23.69
CA GLY A 535 2.38 -9.36 24.17
C GLY A 535 1.80 -10.64 24.79
N ASP A 536 2.62 -11.69 24.83
CA ASP A 536 2.26 -12.97 25.50
C ASP A 536 1.97 -12.82 26.99
N ASP A 537 2.52 -11.76 27.58
CA ASP A 537 2.39 -11.39 28.99
C ASP A 537 1.25 -10.37 29.24
N ALA A 538 0.40 -10.14 28.27
CA ALA A 538 -0.67 -9.14 28.27
C ALA A 538 -0.19 -7.69 28.48
N THR A 539 1.09 -7.41 28.19
CA THR A 539 1.65 -6.06 28.12
C THR A 539 1.69 -5.55 26.68
N ILE A 540 2.02 -4.26 26.49
CA ILE A 540 2.23 -3.71 25.16
C ILE A 540 3.67 -3.99 24.72
N TRP A 541 3.82 -4.75 23.65
CA TRP A 541 5.10 -4.94 22.96
C TRP A 541 5.26 -3.97 21.79
N GLY A 542 6.51 -3.78 21.31
CA GLY A 542 6.79 -2.93 20.15
C GLY A 542 8.26 -2.62 19.95
N GLY A 543 9.17 -3.20 20.73
CA GLY A 543 10.62 -3.03 20.56
C GLY A 543 11.34 -4.34 20.84
N GLU A 544 11.03 -5.39 20.06
CA GLU A 544 11.30 -6.78 20.38
C GLU A 544 12.45 -7.38 19.59
N PHE A 545 13.20 -8.25 20.27
CA PHE A 545 14.17 -9.14 19.64
C PHE A 545 13.65 -10.57 19.78
N LEU A 546 13.40 -11.20 18.65
CA LEU A 546 12.80 -12.52 18.56
C LEU A 546 13.76 -13.45 17.82
N LYS A 547 13.93 -14.66 18.32
CA LYS A 547 14.54 -15.75 17.57
C LYS A 547 13.40 -16.47 16.85
N CYS A 548 13.35 -16.44 15.52
CA CYS A 548 12.19 -16.87 14.75
C CYS A 548 12.52 -17.96 13.74
N THR A 549 11.57 -18.90 13.60
CA THR A 549 11.45 -19.83 12.50
C THR A 549 10.02 -19.74 11.92
N PRO A 550 9.69 -20.33 10.78
CA PRO A 550 8.30 -20.35 10.30
C PRO A 550 7.31 -21.06 11.22
N THR A 551 7.77 -21.81 12.23
CA THR A 551 6.93 -22.64 13.13
C THR A 551 6.88 -22.14 14.55
N GLY A 552 7.68 -21.15 14.93
CA GLY A 552 7.72 -20.64 16.29
C GLY A 552 8.75 -19.54 16.52
N TYR A 553 8.68 -18.95 17.69
CA TYR A 553 9.59 -17.88 18.11
C TYR A 553 9.93 -17.98 19.60
N GLU A 554 11.01 -17.30 19.97
CA GLU A 554 11.46 -17.08 21.34
C GLU A 554 11.78 -15.60 21.53
N ARG A 555 11.25 -14.94 22.55
CA ARG A 555 11.60 -13.57 22.90
C ARG A 555 12.97 -13.56 23.57
N VAL A 556 13.98 -12.97 22.93
CA VAL A 556 15.38 -12.96 23.41
C VAL A 556 15.86 -11.59 23.85
N GLY A 557 14.98 -10.60 23.85
CA GLY A 557 15.23 -9.26 24.36
C GLY A 557 14.19 -8.26 23.92
N SER A 558 14.30 -7.05 24.48
CA SER A 558 13.46 -5.90 24.13
C SER A 558 14.20 -4.58 24.40
N ILE A 559 13.56 -3.47 24.07
CA ILE A 559 13.89 -2.18 24.68
C ILE A 559 13.47 -2.18 26.15
N GLU A 560 14.05 -1.28 26.93
CA GLU A 560 13.67 -1.10 28.34
C GLU A 560 12.21 -0.66 28.45
N PRO A 561 11.40 -1.30 29.32
CA PRO A 561 10.00 -0.95 29.44
C PRO A 561 9.79 0.36 30.19
N PHE A 562 8.68 1.01 29.86
CA PHE A 562 8.19 2.20 30.55
C PHE A 562 6.69 2.06 30.84
N ILE A 563 6.14 2.90 31.73
CA ILE A 563 4.71 2.91 32.02
C ILE A 563 3.99 3.83 31.02
N GLN A 564 3.09 3.25 30.24
CA GLN A 564 2.21 3.95 29.32
C GLN A 564 0.86 4.19 29.98
N SER A 565 0.54 5.46 30.29
CA SER A 565 -0.68 5.84 31.00
C SER A 565 -1.58 6.70 30.12
N GLY A 566 -2.90 6.43 30.14
CA GLY A 566 -3.90 7.23 29.43
C GLY A 566 -4.61 6.51 28.28
N GLY A 567 -4.42 5.19 28.14
CA GLY A 567 -5.06 4.41 27.07
C GLY A 567 -4.73 4.99 25.68
N ASP A 568 -5.75 5.14 24.81
CA ASP A 568 -5.59 5.63 23.44
C ASP A 568 -4.98 7.04 23.33
N ALA A 569 -5.20 7.90 24.34
CA ALA A 569 -4.58 9.23 24.36
C ALA A 569 -3.05 9.13 24.38
N SER A 570 -2.48 8.11 25.03
CA SER A 570 -1.03 7.90 25.10
C SER A 570 -0.39 7.54 23.75
N SER A 571 -1.17 7.07 22.79
CA SER A 571 -0.70 6.82 21.42
C SER A 571 -0.60 8.10 20.58
N LYS A 572 -1.28 9.17 21.00
CA LYS A 572 -1.30 10.49 20.31
C LYS A 572 -0.48 11.55 21.06
N GLU A 573 -0.36 11.41 22.37
CA GLU A 573 0.24 12.40 23.27
C GLU A 573 1.62 11.92 23.74
N GLY A 574 2.65 12.06 22.89
CA GLY A 574 4.03 11.62 23.15
C GLY A 574 4.63 12.20 24.43
N TRP A 575 4.16 13.40 24.87
CA TRP A 575 4.57 13.99 26.15
C TRP A 575 4.28 13.11 27.37
N ARG A 576 3.21 12.27 27.34
CA ARG A 576 2.88 11.36 28.44
C ARG A 576 3.97 10.31 28.65
N ILE A 577 4.47 9.76 27.53
CA ILE A 577 5.54 8.77 27.57
C ILE A 577 6.86 9.42 28.02
N ALA A 578 7.17 10.61 27.46
CA ALA A 578 8.34 11.39 27.87
C ALA A 578 8.34 11.68 29.40
N ALA A 579 7.22 12.19 29.91
CA ALA A 579 7.06 12.48 31.33
C ALA A 579 7.13 11.19 32.20
N SER A 580 6.59 10.07 31.72
CA SER A 580 6.68 8.79 32.44
C SER A 580 8.12 8.29 32.54
N ILE A 581 8.85 8.30 31.40
CA ILE A 581 10.27 7.90 31.39
C ILE A 581 11.11 8.79 32.30
N ILE A 582 10.93 10.12 32.25
CA ILE A 582 11.68 11.08 33.08
C ILE A 582 11.34 10.89 34.55
N ARG A 583 10.05 10.74 34.91
CA ARG A 583 9.60 10.49 36.30
C ARG A 583 10.27 9.27 36.91
N ASP A 584 10.30 8.16 36.13
CA ASP A 584 10.74 6.87 36.68
C ASP A 584 12.29 6.74 36.72
N ASN A 585 13.03 7.67 36.07
CA ASN A 585 14.49 7.60 35.96
C ASN A 585 15.22 8.84 36.52
N CYS A 586 14.52 9.89 37.01
CA CYS A 586 15.12 11.10 37.50
C CYS A 586 14.49 11.54 38.84
N ASP A 587 15.30 11.83 39.86
CA ASP A 587 14.80 12.31 41.16
C ASP A 587 14.08 13.65 41.06
N ASN A 588 14.48 14.51 40.10
CA ASN A 588 13.91 15.83 39.82
C ASN A 588 13.04 15.87 38.57
N GLY A 589 12.36 14.75 38.26
CA GLY A 589 11.62 14.56 37.00
C GLY A 589 10.56 15.64 36.74
N GLU A 590 9.85 16.12 37.77
CA GLU A 590 8.86 17.21 37.63
C GLU A 590 9.49 18.50 37.13
N GLU A 591 10.65 18.90 37.71
CA GLU A 591 11.40 20.09 37.29
C GLU A 591 11.89 19.97 35.83
N ILE A 592 12.37 18.78 35.43
CA ILE A 592 12.82 18.50 34.07
C ILE A 592 11.63 18.62 33.10
N CYS A 593 10.50 18.02 33.40
CA CYS A 593 9.30 18.10 32.56
C CYS A 593 8.81 19.54 32.37
N ARG A 594 8.87 20.36 33.46
CA ARG A 594 8.52 21.78 33.40
C ARG A 594 9.50 22.57 32.54
N LYS A 595 10.81 22.35 32.68
CA LYS A 595 11.84 23.03 31.86
C LYS A 595 11.76 22.70 30.39
N LEU A 596 11.37 21.48 30.04
CA LEU A 596 11.13 21.01 28.68
C LEU A 596 9.76 21.42 28.14
N ASP A 597 8.94 22.06 28.97
CA ASP A 597 7.55 22.42 28.62
C ASP A 597 6.75 21.21 28.14
N LEU A 598 6.96 20.02 28.74
CA LEU A 598 6.27 18.79 28.34
C LEU A 598 4.82 18.79 28.78
N CYS A 599 4.58 19.11 30.05
CA CYS A 599 3.25 19.15 30.68
C CYS A 599 3.23 20.10 31.87
N SER A 600 2.03 20.47 32.32
CA SER A 600 1.82 21.23 33.56
C SER A 600 2.06 20.36 34.80
N ASP A 601 2.30 21.01 35.95
CA ASP A 601 2.47 20.29 37.24
C ASP A 601 1.24 19.45 37.57
N THR A 602 0.04 19.89 37.22
CA THR A 602 -1.19 19.14 37.37
C THR A 602 -1.24 17.88 36.53
N GLU A 603 -0.87 17.97 35.26
CA GLU A 603 -0.81 16.81 34.35
C GLU A 603 0.26 15.83 34.80
N TYR A 604 1.42 16.30 35.25
CA TYR A 604 2.48 15.47 35.80
C TYR A 604 2.00 14.68 37.02
N THR A 605 1.37 15.37 37.98
CA THR A 605 0.82 14.75 39.18
C THR A 605 -0.27 13.73 38.86
N MET A 606 -1.17 14.03 37.94
CA MET A 606 -2.20 13.10 37.48
C MET A 606 -1.57 11.85 36.86
N LEU A 607 -0.57 12.02 36.01
CA LEU A 607 0.13 10.89 35.35
C LEU A 607 0.82 10.00 36.41
N ALA A 608 1.47 10.60 37.40
CA ALA A 608 2.09 9.87 38.53
C ALA A 608 1.05 9.08 39.34
N GLN A 609 -0.10 9.68 39.63
CA GLN A 609 -1.21 8.99 40.34
C GLN A 609 -1.79 7.84 39.52
N MET A 610 -2.02 8.05 38.22
CA MET A 610 -2.50 6.98 37.31
C MET A 610 -1.54 5.78 37.33
N ALA A 611 -0.25 6.05 37.18
CA ALA A 611 0.76 4.99 37.22
C ALA A 611 0.83 4.25 38.56
N SER A 612 0.84 5.00 39.68
CA SER A 612 0.92 4.40 41.04
C SER A 612 -0.30 3.58 41.41
N MET A 613 -1.49 3.97 40.95
CA MET A 613 -2.75 3.28 41.15
C MET A 613 -3.08 2.23 40.11
N ASN A 614 -2.22 2.07 39.11
CA ASN A 614 -2.45 1.21 37.94
C ASN A 614 -3.77 1.51 37.19
N ILE A 615 -4.15 2.80 37.13
CA ILE A 615 -5.36 3.26 36.45
C ILE A 615 -5.03 3.61 34.99
N ASN A 616 -5.63 2.88 34.07
CA ASN A 616 -5.41 3.11 32.62
C ASN A 616 -3.91 3.19 32.27
N SER A 617 -3.11 2.35 32.92
CA SER A 617 -1.66 2.29 32.84
C SER A 617 -1.22 0.87 32.57
N VAL A 618 -0.31 0.70 31.64
CA VAL A 618 0.21 -0.59 31.22
C VAL A 618 1.73 -0.51 31.00
N ARG A 619 2.43 -1.59 31.27
CA ARG A 619 3.85 -1.71 30.94
C ARG A 619 4.00 -1.85 29.42
N SER A 620 4.92 -1.09 28.83
CA SER A 620 5.09 -1.03 27.38
C SER A 620 6.55 -1.05 26.99
N THR A 621 6.87 -1.85 25.96
CA THR A 621 8.15 -1.83 25.24
C THR A 621 7.98 -1.25 23.83
N SER A 622 7.00 -0.40 23.60
CA SER A 622 6.74 0.22 22.30
C SER A 622 7.87 1.12 21.85
N SER A 623 8.57 0.73 20.81
CA SER A 623 9.58 1.59 20.18
C SER A 623 8.97 2.81 19.50
N GLY A 624 7.77 2.69 18.91
CA GLY A 624 7.06 3.84 18.35
C GLY A 624 6.75 4.92 19.38
N ARG A 625 6.30 4.53 20.57
CA ARG A 625 6.05 5.47 21.68
C ARG A 625 7.34 6.09 22.20
N LEU A 626 8.46 5.35 22.18
CA LEU A 626 9.77 5.91 22.51
C LEU A 626 10.15 7.04 21.53
N PHE A 627 9.94 6.84 20.23
CA PHE A 627 10.17 7.89 19.22
C PHE A 627 9.28 9.12 19.47
N ASP A 628 8.01 8.93 19.81
CA ASP A 628 7.09 10.02 20.14
C ASP A 628 7.55 10.78 21.40
N ALA A 629 8.06 10.06 22.40
CA ALA A 629 8.61 10.67 23.62
C ALA A 629 9.83 11.53 23.33
N VAL A 630 10.78 11.04 22.53
CA VAL A 630 11.99 11.82 22.18
C VAL A 630 11.61 13.02 21.30
N SER A 631 10.64 12.88 20.40
CA SER A 631 10.10 14.01 19.63
C SER A 631 9.49 15.10 20.55
N ALA A 632 8.80 14.69 21.60
CA ALA A 632 8.24 15.61 22.60
C ALA A 632 9.35 16.27 23.45
N ILE A 633 10.33 15.52 23.92
CA ILE A 633 11.49 16.01 24.67
C ILE A 633 12.22 17.11 23.92
N LEU A 634 12.43 16.92 22.62
CA LEU A 634 13.11 17.88 21.75
C LEU A 634 12.19 19.04 21.28
N GLY A 635 10.94 19.10 21.75
CA GLY A 635 9.99 20.14 21.36
C GLY A 635 9.60 20.12 19.89
N ILE A 636 9.75 18.97 19.20
CA ILE A 636 9.39 18.80 17.79
C ILE A 636 7.89 18.59 17.68
N ARG A 637 7.35 17.54 18.35
CA ARG A 637 5.93 17.24 18.43
C ARG A 637 5.56 16.66 19.79
N LYS A 638 4.71 17.35 20.55
CA LYS A 638 4.16 16.86 21.82
C LYS A 638 2.95 15.97 21.62
N GLN A 639 2.19 16.24 20.55
CA GLN A 639 0.98 15.53 20.17
C GLN A 639 0.97 15.26 18.67
N SER A 640 0.50 14.08 18.30
CA SER A 640 0.31 13.66 16.92
C SER A 640 -1.16 13.77 16.51
N THR A 641 -1.40 14.25 15.30
CA THR A 641 -2.75 14.34 14.70
C THR A 641 -3.06 13.17 13.78
N PHE A 642 -2.03 12.38 13.47
CA PHE A 642 -2.13 11.12 12.73
C PHE A 642 -0.99 10.19 13.19
N GLU A 643 -1.14 8.92 12.95
CA GLU A 643 -0.18 7.89 13.34
C GLU A 643 1.21 8.13 12.71
N GLY A 644 2.26 8.07 13.54
CA GLY A 644 3.64 8.25 13.12
C GLY A 644 4.07 9.70 12.84
N GLU A 645 3.23 10.70 13.13
CA GLU A 645 3.59 12.11 12.90
C GLU A 645 4.82 12.56 13.70
N ALA A 646 4.85 12.24 14.99
CA ALA A 646 5.95 12.67 15.86
C ALA A 646 7.26 11.95 15.50
N SER A 647 7.23 10.65 15.30
CA SER A 647 8.39 9.85 14.91
C SER A 647 8.95 10.22 13.53
N THR A 648 8.09 10.49 12.56
CA THR A 648 8.49 10.95 11.23
C THR A 648 9.08 12.37 11.28
N SER A 649 8.50 13.27 12.09
CA SER A 649 9.03 14.62 12.29
C SER A 649 10.42 14.60 12.93
N LEU A 650 10.66 13.68 13.87
CA LEU A 650 11.98 13.47 14.49
C LEU A 650 13.01 12.99 13.45
N MET A 651 12.63 12.05 12.58
CA MET A 651 13.48 11.59 11.47
C MET A 651 13.84 12.75 10.52
N PHE A 652 12.87 13.57 10.15
CA PHE A 652 13.12 14.70 9.24
C PHE A 652 14.05 15.74 9.85
N GLU A 653 13.92 16.04 11.14
CA GLU A 653 14.84 16.96 11.84
C GLU A 653 16.26 16.38 11.86
N ALA A 654 16.41 15.09 12.13
CA ALA A 654 17.69 14.39 12.08
C ALA A 654 18.32 14.41 10.67
N MET A 655 17.52 14.10 9.63
CA MET A 655 17.99 14.10 8.24
C MET A 655 18.37 15.50 7.75
N LYS A 656 17.60 16.51 8.15
CA LYS A 656 17.90 17.92 7.85
C LYS A 656 19.25 18.31 8.43
N TYR A 657 19.48 18.04 9.72
CA TYR A 657 20.76 18.31 10.37
C TYR A 657 21.93 17.63 9.65
N ALA A 658 21.80 16.34 9.35
CA ALA A 658 22.83 15.58 8.65
C ALA A 658 23.15 16.17 7.26
N LYS A 659 22.13 16.63 6.52
CA LYS A 659 22.30 17.27 5.21
C LYS A 659 22.98 18.65 5.28
N GLU A 660 22.58 19.48 6.24
CA GLU A 660 23.09 20.85 6.39
C GLU A 660 24.53 20.89 6.92
N THR A 661 24.91 19.94 7.77
CA THR A 661 26.24 19.93 8.42
C THR A 661 27.27 19.08 7.70
N HIS A 662 26.91 18.39 6.59
CA HIS A 662 27.76 17.38 5.94
C HIS A 662 28.34 16.38 6.95
N PHE A 663 27.50 15.94 7.87
CA PHE A 663 27.87 15.24 9.09
C PHE A 663 28.35 13.81 8.79
N GLU A 664 29.67 13.65 8.63
CA GLU A 664 30.32 12.34 8.43
C GLU A 664 30.98 11.78 9.70
N LYS A 665 31.08 12.56 10.78
CA LYS A 665 31.85 12.18 11.97
C LYS A 665 30.97 11.91 13.19
N ARG A 666 31.21 10.77 13.82
CA ARG A 666 30.53 10.22 15.00
C ARG A 666 30.97 10.83 16.33
N ASP A 667 31.34 12.12 16.37
CA ASP A 667 31.83 12.80 17.58
C ASP A 667 30.79 12.84 18.72
N HIS A 668 29.50 12.83 18.34
CA HIS A 668 28.38 12.77 19.29
C HIS A 668 28.33 11.46 20.08
N MET A 669 28.81 10.32 19.51
CA MET A 669 28.76 9.02 20.18
C MET A 669 29.52 8.98 21.51
N SER A 670 30.56 9.78 21.64
CA SER A 670 31.35 9.85 22.89
C SER A 670 30.51 10.35 24.08
N ARG A 671 29.47 11.18 23.82
CA ARG A 671 28.55 11.71 24.85
C ARG A 671 27.55 10.68 25.35
N PHE A 672 27.41 9.54 24.67
CA PHE A 672 26.51 8.45 24.99
C PHE A 672 27.27 7.14 25.32
N SER A 673 28.57 7.21 25.54
CA SER A 673 29.44 6.07 25.75
C SER A 673 29.12 5.28 27.04
N ASP A 674 28.44 5.91 27.98
CA ASP A 674 27.99 5.36 29.25
C ASP A 674 26.62 4.63 29.11
N ILE A 675 25.96 4.73 27.97
CA ILE A 675 24.66 4.11 27.71
C ILE A 675 24.88 2.80 26.93
N SER A 676 24.43 1.71 27.49
CA SER A 676 24.62 0.37 26.93
C SER A 676 23.37 -0.51 27.15
N ILE A 677 23.52 -1.80 27.02
CA ILE A 677 22.50 -2.80 27.39
C ILE A 677 22.43 -2.89 28.92
N THR A 678 21.21 -2.95 29.46
CA THR A 678 20.97 -3.13 30.92
C THR A 678 21.54 -4.46 31.43
N THR A 679 21.67 -4.60 32.73
CA THR A 679 22.08 -5.86 33.38
C THR A 679 21.11 -7.03 33.09
N GLU A 680 19.84 -6.71 32.77
CA GLU A 680 18.81 -7.67 32.37
C GLU A 680 18.85 -8.00 30.88
N GLY A 681 19.79 -7.39 30.14
CA GLY A 681 19.97 -7.63 28.70
C GLY A 681 18.99 -6.89 27.79
N MET A 682 18.26 -5.88 28.30
CA MET A 682 17.42 -4.98 27.52
C MET A 682 18.23 -3.80 27.00
N LEU A 683 17.75 -3.15 25.92
CA LEU A 683 18.35 -1.89 25.46
C LEU A 683 18.04 -0.76 26.45
N ALA A 684 19.01 -0.05 26.95
CA ALA A 684 18.87 1.03 27.93
C ALA A 684 18.27 2.32 27.30
N THR A 685 17.09 2.19 26.71
CA THR A 685 16.43 3.26 25.96
C THR A 685 15.86 4.37 26.83
N ASN A 686 15.52 4.07 28.08
CA ASN A 686 15.07 5.08 29.02
C ASN A 686 16.24 6.00 29.40
N ALA A 687 17.42 5.43 29.68
CA ALA A 687 18.63 6.19 29.92
C ALA A 687 19.03 7.05 28.69
N LEU A 688 18.83 6.54 27.47
CA LEU A 688 19.06 7.31 26.24
C LEU A 688 18.11 8.52 26.15
N ALA A 689 16.81 8.34 26.41
CA ALA A 689 15.83 9.43 26.39
C ALA A 689 16.12 10.50 27.45
N VAL A 690 16.50 10.09 28.70
CA VAL A 690 16.90 10.99 29.77
C VAL A 690 18.15 11.77 29.39
N LYS A 691 19.17 11.11 28.82
CA LYS A 691 20.40 11.77 28.39
C LYS A 691 20.15 12.82 27.31
N ILE A 692 19.25 12.55 26.38
CA ILE A 692 18.82 13.51 25.35
C ILE A 692 18.15 14.72 26.02
N ALA A 693 17.28 14.48 27.01
CA ALA A 693 16.62 15.55 27.75
C ALA A 693 17.64 16.45 28.48
N GLU A 694 18.65 15.87 29.14
CA GLU A 694 19.71 16.58 29.83
C GLU A 694 20.54 17.44 28.86
N LEU A 695 20.99 16.85 27.74
CA LEU A 695 21.79 17.55 26.75
C LEU A 695 21.00 18.69 26.07
N PHE A 696 19.70 18.47 25.80
CA PHE A 696 18.83 19.50 25.25
C PHE A 696 18.64 20.67 26.23
N LEU A 697 18.49 20.43 27.54
CA LEU A 697 18.43 21.44 28.57
C LEU A 697 19.77 22.20 28.77
N GLN A 698 20.90 21.58 28.40
CA GLN A 698 22.21 22.23 28.35
C GLN A 698 22.41 23.12 27.10
N GLY A 699 21.44 23.13 26.18
CA GLY A 699 21.45 23.98 24.99
C GLY A 699 22.07 23.34 23.76
N GLU A 700 22.19 22.00 23.73
CA GLU A 700 22.67 21.29 22.55
C GLU A 700 21.65 21.36 21.39
N ASP A 701 22.16 21.33 20.17
CA ASP A 701 21.33 21.46 18.96
C ASP A 701 20.31 20.34 18.83
N ARG A 702 19.06 20.70 18.56
CA ARG A 702 17.91 19.80 18.44
C ARG A 702 18.09 18.77 17.33
N GLY A 703 18.57 19.19 16.15
CA GLY A 703 18.78 18.33 14.99
C GLY A 703 19.89 17.32 15.24
N MET A 704 20.97 17.78 15.91
CA MET A 704 22.07 16.92 16.34
C MET A 704 21.58 15.84 17.32
N LEU A 705 20.75 16.19 18.30
CA LEU A 705 20.21 15.25 19.27
C LEU A 705 19.21 14.27 18.62
N ALA A 706 18.40 14.74 17.67
CA ALA A 706 17.53 13.89 16.88
C ALA A 706 18.34 12.86 16.08
N TYR A 707 19.43 13.27 15.44
CA TYR A 707 20.31 12.35 14.72
C TYR A 707 21.00 11.38 15.69
N ALA A 708 21.55 11.89 16.81
CA ALA A 708 22.22 11.08 17.82
C ALA A 708 21.30 9.98 18.39
N PHE A 709 20.02 10.29 18.60
CA PHE A 709 19.04 9.29 19.01
C PHE A 709 18.97 8.11 18.03
N HIS A 710 18.83 8.38 16.73
CA HIS A 710 18.77 7.33 15.71
C HIS A 710 20.08 6.53 15.65
N ASP A 711 21.20 7.22 15.73
CA ASP A 711 22.53 6.61 15.59
C ASP A 711 22.87 5.72 16.80
N VAL A 712 22.60 6.19 18.02
CA VAL A 712 22.84 5.43 19.26
C VAL A 712 21.86 4.24 19.33
N LEU A 713 20.57 4.44 19.05
CA LEU A 713 19.60 3.34 19.03
C LEU A 713 20.00 2.26 18.01
N SER A 714 20.45 2.67 16.82
CA SER A 714 20.96 1.75 15.81
C SER A 714 22.17 0.95 16.33
N ALA A 715 23.11 1.61 17.03
CA ALA A 715 24.27 0.93 17.61
C ALA A 715 23.86 -0.09 18.69
N MET A 716 22.89 0.25 19.54
CA MET A 716 22.34 -0.66 20.56
C MET A 716 21.65 -1.87 19.94
N ILE A 717 20.85 -1.67 18.87
CA ILE A 717 20.21 -2.78 18.13
C ILE A 717 21.29 -3.73 17.58
N VAL A 718 22.32 -3.19 16.97
CA VAL A 718 23.42 -3.97 16.36
C VAL A 718 24.21 -4.76 17.40
N ASP A 719 24.51 -4.13 18.53
CA ASP A 719 25.22 -4.79 19.64
C ASP A 719 24.40 -5.96 20.20
N LYS A 720 23.10 -5.77 20.41
CA LYS A 720 22.18 -6.83 20.83
C LYS A 720 22.11 -7.96 19.80
N CYS A 721 21.94 -7.65 18.51
CA CYS A 721 21.94 -8.65 17.43
C CYS A 721 23.27 -9.42 17.37
N SER A 722 24.39 -8.71 17.49
CA SER A 722 25.73 -9.33 17.52
C SER A 722 25.89 -10.30 18.69
N THR A 723 25.40 -9.91 19.87
CA THR A 723 25.42 -10.74 21.08
C THR A 723 24.58 -12.01 20.88
N ILE A 724 23.34 -11.87 20.40
CA ILE A 724 22.46 -13.00 20.08
C ILE A 724 23.11 -13.90 19.04
N SER A 725 23.67 -13.32 17.96
CA SER A 725 24.36 -14.05 16.88
C SER A 725 25.56 -14.87 17.41
N LYS A 726 26.34 -14.33 18.35
CA LYS A 726 27.47 -15.05 18.96
C LYS A 726 27.01 -16.23 19.82
N ILE A 727 25.90 -16.09 20.51
CA ILE A 727 25.36 -17.14 21.38
C ILE A 727 24.67 -18.24 20.59
N THR A 728 23.88 -17.88 19.58
CA THR A 728 23.01 -18.80 18.83
C THR A 728 23.66 -19.34 17.55
N GLY A 729 24.66 -18.65 17.01
CA GLY A 729 25.22 -18.95 15.69
C GLY A 729 24.42 -18.37 14.51
N ILE A 730 23.25 -17.76 14.74
CA ILE A 730 22.41 -17.20 13.68
C ILE A 730 23.11 -16.01 13.04
N LYS A 731 23.19 -15.99 11.70
CA LYS A 731 23.88 -14.95 10.91
C LYS A 731 22.93 -14.07 10.07
N THR A 732 21.63 -14.25 10.22
CA THR A 732 20.62 -13.49 9.49
C THR A 732 19.73 -12.74 10.46
N VAL A 733 19.54 -11.44 10.22
CA VAL A 733 18.66 -10.54 10.95
C VAL A 733 17.54 -10.09 10.03
N ALA A 734 16.29 -10.18 10.47
CA ALA A 734 15.12 -9.64 9.80
C ALA A 734 14.65 -8.37 10.51
N LEU A 735 14.55 -7.25 9.78
CA LEU A 735 14.10 -5.96 10.29
C LEU A 735 12.67 -5.71 9.81
N SER A 736 11.70 -5.60 10.74
CA SER A 736 10.29 -5.38 10.43
C SER A 736 9.57 -4.60 11.54
N GLY A 737 8.30 -4.24 11.32
CA GLY A 737 7.51 -3.37 12.17
C GLY A 737 7.46 -1.93 11.65
N GLY A 738 6.41 -1.20 12.01
CA GLY A 738 6.12 0.14 11.48
C GLY A 738 7.21 1.18 11.72
N VAL A 739 8.04 1.02 12.75
CA VAL A 739 9.16 1.93 13.04
C VAL A 739 10.25 1.83 11.98
N PHE A 740 10.41 0.71 11.27
CA PHE A 740 11.35 0.60 10.17
C PHE A 740 10.89 1.28 8.87
N GLN A 741 9.74 1.94 8.86
CA GLN A 741 9.44 2.98 7.86
C GLN A 741 10.36 4.20 8.02
N ASN A 742 11.02 4.34 9.16
CA ASN A 742 12.10 5.29 9.38
C ASN A 742 13.35 4.84 8.64
N THR A 743 13.52 5.33 7.42
CA THR A 743 14.62 4.96 6.52
C THR A 743 16.00 5.36 7.05
N LEU A 744 16.09 6.35 7.96
CA LEU A 744 17.35 6.70 8.62
C LEU A 744 17.78 5.60 9.60
N LEU A 745 16.89 5.17 10.51
CA LEU A 745 17.17 4.08 11.43
C LEU A 745 17.49 2.78 10.70
N LEU A 746 16.68 2.46 9.67
CA LEU A 746 16.85 1.26 8.85
C LEU A 746 18.25 1.24 8.20
N ARG A 747 18.66 2.34 7.58
CA ARG A 747 19.97 2.46 6.93
C ARG A 747 21.13 2.30 7.91
N LEU A 748 21.11 3.08 9.01
CA LEU A 748 22.16 3.02 10.03
C LEU A 748 22.31 1.61 10.63
N THR A 749 21.19 0.92 10.87
CA THR A 749 21.17 -0.44 11.42
C THR A 749 21.70 -1.46 10.42
N LYS A 750 21.21 -1.39 9.17
CA LYS A 750 21.61 -2.33 8.12
C LYS A 750 23.09 -2.21 7.76
N GLU A 751 23.58 -0.98 7.58
CA GLU A 751 25.00 -0.71 7.30
C GLU A 751 25.92 -1.30 8.38
N ARG A 752 25.58 -1.12 9.66
CA ARG A 752 26.36 -1.66 10.78
C ARG A 752 26.31 -3.18 10.86
N LEU A 753 25.13 -3.79 10.71
CA LEU A 753 25.00 -5.26 10.70
C LEU A 753 25.81 -5.88 9.57
N ASN A 754 25.70 -5.31 8.36
CA ASN A 754 26.45 -5.77 7.18
C ASN A 754 27.97 -5.64 7.42
N SER A 755 28.45 -4.59 8.09
CA SER A 755 29.87 -4.42 8.43
C SER A 755 30.41 -5.50 9.38
N LEU A 756 29.53 -6.16 10.14
CA LEU A 756 29.84 -7.29 11.00
C LEU A 756 29.69 -8.65 10.30
N GLY A 757 29.38 -8.67 8.99
CA GLY A 757 29.13 -9.88 8.22
C GLY A 757 27.81 -10.58 8.54
N ILE A 758 26.84 -9.84 9.10
CA ILE A 758 25.49 -10.33 9.38
C ILE A 758 24.60 -9.99 8.16
N ASN A 759 23.94 -11.01 7.62
CA ASN A 759 22.96 -10.84 6.55
C ASN A 759 21.70 -10.14 7.06
N VAL A 760 21.15 -9.18 6.31
CA VAL A 760 19.98 -8.40 6.73
C VAL A 760 18.84 -8.54 5.73
N LEU A 761 17.71 -9.07 6.19
CA LEU A 761 16.47 -9.10 5.45
C LEU A 761 15.69 -7.81 5.73
N THR A 762 15.21 -7.17 4.68
CA THR A 762 14.38 -5.97 4.75
C THR A 762 13.21 -6.10 3.78
N HIS A 763 12.14 -5.37 4.04
CA HIS A 763 11.00 -5.25 3.13
C HIS A 763 11.34 -4.45 1.87
N SER A 764 10.55 -4.65 0.83
CA SER A 764 10.56 -3.89 -0.43
C SER A 764 9.14 -3.65 -0.94
N LEU A 765 8.49 -4.69 -1.47
CA LEU A 765 7.13 -4.62 -2.05
C LEU A 765 6.02 -4.96 -1.05
N ILE A 766 6.37 -5.42 0.13
CA ILE A 766 5.44 -5.64 1.25
C ILE A 766 5.70 -4.55 2.30
N PRO A 767 4.66 -3.91 2.85
CA PRO A 767 4.85 -2.91 3.89
C PRO A 767 5.47 -3.52 5.17
N PRO A 768 6.43 -2.84 5.81
CA PRO A 768 6.95 -3.28 7.11
C PRO A 768 5.96 -3.07 8.26
N ASN A 769 4.94 -2.23 8.06
CA ASN A 769 3.88 -1.93 9.02
C ASN A 769 2.76 -2.99 9.00
N ASP A 770 1.66 -2.76 9.73
CA ASP A 770 0.52 -3.68 9.85
C ASP A 770 -0.09 -4.11 8.51
N GLY A 771 0.08 -3.31 7.44
CA GLY A 771 -0.30 -3.70 6.08
C GLY A 771 0.46 -4.92 5.54
N GLY A 772 1.53 -5.37 6.20
CA GLY A 772 2.29 -6.58 5.86
C GLY A 772 1.99 -7.79 6.74
N ILE A 773 1.34 -7.62 7.89
CA ILE A 773 1.14 -8.68 8.90
C ILE A 773 0.42 -9.90 8.32
N ALA A 774 -0.60 -9.68 7.50
CA ALA A 774 -1.39 -10.77 6.92
C ALA A 774 -0.55 -11.78 6.13
N LEU A 775 0.54 -11.33 5.50
CA LEU A 775 1.48 -12.22 4.81
C LEU A 775 2.19 -13.15 5.79
N GLY A 776 2.66 -12.61 6.92
CA GLY A 776 3.31 -13.41 7.98
C GLY A 776 2.35 -14.39 8.65
N GLN A 777 1.12 -13.95 8.90
CA GLN A 777 0.05 -14.82 9.43
C GLN A 777 -0.25 -15.96 8.46
N ALA A 778 -0.33 -15.68 7.15
CA ALA A 778 -0.58 -16.68 6.12
C ALA A 778 0.57 -17.70 6.02
N LEU A 779 1.82 -17.23 6.08
CA LEU A 779 2.99 -18.11 6.12
C LEU A 779 2.92 -19.06 7.32
N TYR A 780 2.68 -18.53 8.51
CA TYR A 780 2.55 -19.36 9.72
C TYR A 780 1.45 -20.42 9.55
N GLY A 781 0.27 -20.02 9.08
CA GLY A 781 -0.85 -20.92 8.87
C GLY A 781 -0.51 -22.08 7.93
N LEU A 782 0.20 -21.82 6.83
CA LEU A 782 0.64 -22.88 5.90
C LEU A 782 1.61 -23.86 6.58
N PHE A 783 2.59 -23.37 7.31
CA PHE A 783 3.52 -24.25 8.05
C PHE A 783 2.80 -25.01 9.16
N TYR A 784 1.85 -24.41 9.84
CA TYR A 784 1.07 -25.04 10.89
C TYR A 784 0.25 -26.25 10.38
N ILE A 785 -0.44 -26.11 9.21
CA ILE A 785 -1.21 -27.23 8.66
C ILE A 785 -0.33 -28.32 8.06
N ASN A 786 0.90 -28.00 7.62
CA ASN A 786 1.82 -28.99 7.03
C ASN A 786 2.70 -29.71 8.07
N ASN A 787 2.74 -29.22 9.33
CA ASN A 787 3.47 -29.85 10.43
C ASN A 787 2.57 -30.64 11.39
N LYS A 788 1.25 -30.64 11.14
CA LYS A 788 0.27 -31.55 11.81
C LYS A 788 0.20 -32.88 11.08
#